data_ff76b32cf0b056f195ad428141f49039
#
_entry.id   ff76b32cf0b056f195ad428141f49039
#
_cell.length_a   1.000
_cell.length_b   1.000
_cell.length_c   1.000
_cell.angle_alpha   90.00
_cell.angle_beta   90.00
_cell.angle_gamma   90.00
#
_symmetry.space_group_name_H-M   'P 1'
#
loop_
_entity.id
_entity.type
_entity.pdbx_description
1 polymer ?
#
loop_
_entity_poly.entity_id
_entity_poly.type
_entity_poly.pdbx_seq_one_letter_code
_entity_poly.pdbx_strand_id
1 'polypeptide(L)'
;LGWPFKSPRYVGKPVPRVEDRRFVTGTGLFIDDLKLPGMLYAAIVRSRMAHARIRSIETGRAERMRGVVAVLTAKDVEQHAGFLATDGGEGVPRARPLASGKVRYYGEPVAMVIAEDRYVAYDAAELVEVEYERLEPVVDVEAALRDGAPLVHEELGTNVAFTHRRSGGDPEEAFGTADVVRKYRFRIQRLAAVPMETRGIVAEYEKGTGRLVVHTTHQFPHDLRRWTAEALGIPLSDVRVVVHDVGGAFGSKITHYPEDVLVPLAAKLLGRPVKWIESRSESLAVSTQGRGIVAEVEVAAKSSGRLLGARLKVLGDVGAYLFYATKLPFTNVLSMFPGVYRLKGMEGELIGVYTNKVPAGPYRGAGRPEASYLIERTVERLAREMGVDPAEFRAINFVRREEFPYRTVTGHTYDSGDYEAALRKALDLLGYSQMRGLKERARAEGKLVGIGLSTYVEVCNFASQSARVMVGEDGKVTVYTSTMPHGQGEQTAFAQLVADFFGIGIEDVRVFYGDTDLAPEGGGTAGSWTLTSGGAAILAACERVREKMLRVAAHLLEANPDDVVMEGGRFYVRGHEERAVGFREVAEAAHDEDALPEDVEPGLEAYAFHSPKLTYPFGAHAVVVEVDPETYQVRILKAVMVDDCGNVVNPLLVEGQLIGGAVQALGQALYEEVVYDSEGQLVTAALTDYLVPTAVEVPRFEIDRTVTPAPNPLGTKGVGEAATIGFTQAVINAVEDALWPLRLEGSPAKPSYLWEVTRNG
;
A
#
# COMPACT_ATOMS: atom_id res chain seq x y z
N LEU A 1 23.66 -8.11 -14.28
CA LEU A 1 23.75 -6.69 -13.91
C LEU A 1 24.29 -6.63 -12.49
N GLY A 2 25.50 -6.09 -12.30
CA GLY A 2 26.14 -5.97 -10.99
C GLY A 2 25.63 -4.71 -10.27
N TRP A 3 25.78 -4.68 -8.96
CA TRP A 3 25.61 -3.51 -8.10
C TRP A 3 26.41 -2.32 -8.67
N PRO A 4 25.78 -1.16 -9.00
CA PRO A 4 26.45 -0.10 -9.74
C PRO A 4 27.52 0.66 -8.95
N PHE A 5 27.62 0.43 -7.63
CA PHE A 5 28.49 1.16 -6.72
C PHE A 5 29.69 0.29 -6.29
N LYS A 6 30.94 0.67 -6.64
CA LYS A 6 32.14 -0.08 -6.26
C LYS A 6 32.56 0.13 -4.80
N SER A 7 32.46 1.35 -4.31
CA SER A 7 32.84 1.73 -2.93
C SER A 7 31.92 2.86 -2.44
N PRO A 8 30.63 2.58 -2.19
CA PRO A 8 29.64 3.61 -1.87
C PRO A 8 29.94 4.27 -0.52
N ARG A 9 29.83 5.59 -0.48
CA ARG A 9 29.94 6.40 0.74
C ARG A 9 28.66 6.34 1.56
N TYR A 10 27.50 6.36 0.89
CA TYR A 10 26.18 6.45 1.51
C TYR A 10 25.31 5.21 1.28
N VAL A 11 25.30 4.65 0.09
CA VAL A 11 24.50 3.47 -0.25
C VAL A 11 24.95 2.25 0.55
N GLY A 12 23.99 1.54 1.13
CA GLY A 12 24.24 0.42 2.06
C GLY A 12 24.53 0.85 3.50
N LYS A 13 24.49 2.16 3.80
CA LYS A 13 24.74 2.72 5.13
C LYS A 13 23.44 3.19 5.79
N PRO A 14 23.36 3.17 7.14
CA PRO A 14 22.21 3.67 7.89
C PRO A 14 22.22 5.20 7.98
N VAL A 15 21.98 5.87 6.85
CA VAL A 15 21.94 7.33 6.79
C VAL A 15 20.63 7.81 7.42
N PRO A 16 20.65 8.72 8.41
CA PRO A 16 19.46 9.35 8.96
C PRO A 16 18.69 10.09 7.86
N ARG A 17 17.35 10.12 7.96
CA ARG A 17 16.53 10.75 6.95
C ARG A 17 16.81 12.26 6.85
N VAL A 18 17.12 12.74 5.65
CA VAL A 18 17.39 14.16 5.40
C VAL A 18 16.14 15.01 5.61
N GLU A 19 14.95 14.45 5.39
CA GLU A 19 13.66 15.06 5.59
C GLU A 19 13.24 15.22 7.06
N ASP A 20 13.81 14.45 7.99
CA ASP A 20 13.41 14.47 9.42
C ASP A 20 13.65 15.84 10.07
N ARG A 21 14.68 16.56 9.66
CA ARG A 21 14.99 17.87 10.24
C ARG A 21 13.81 18.82 10.14
N ARG A 22 13.16 18.92 8.98
CA ARG A 22 12.01 19.83 8.81
C ARG A 22 10.80 19.36 9.61
N PHE A 23 10.60 18.05 9.79
CA PHE A 23 9.49 17.52 10.58
C PHE A 23 9.66 17.80 12.07
N VAL A 24 10.83 17.51 12.65
CA VAL A 24 11.07 17.72 14.09
C VAL A 24 11.24 19.19 14.48
N THR A 25 11.51 20.09 13.51
CA THR A 25 11.54 21.53 13.73
C THR A 25 10.23 22.24 13.41
N GLY A 26 9.17 21.49 13.03
CA GLY A 26 7.85 22.06 12.72
C GLY A 26 7.79 22.87 11.42
N THR A 27 8.70 22.62 10.47
CA THR A 27 8.75 23.27 9.14
C THR A 27 8.30 22.34 8.00
N GLY A 28 7.80 21.16 8.31
CA GLY A 28 7.04 20.31 7.37
C GLY A 28 5.75 21.01 6.96
N LEU A 29 5.27 20.74 5.76
CA LEU A 29 4.02 21.31 5.24
C LEU A 29 3.03 20.17 4.92
N PHE A 30 2.05 19.99 5.80
CA PHE A 30 0.95 19.05 5.60
C PHE A 30 -0.28 19.77 5.07
N ILE A 31 -1.25 19.03 4.54
CA ILE A 31 -2.40 19.63 3.86
C ILE A 31 -3.21 20.59 4.74
N ASP A 32 -3.33 20.31 6.05
CA ASP A 32 -4.07 21.19 6.96
C ASP A 32 -3.30 22.47 7.33
N ASP A 33 -1.98 22.52 7.14
CA ASP A 33 -1.17 23.72 7.34
C ASP A 33 -1.37 24.77 6.22
N LEU A 34 -1.82 24.33 5.03
CA LEU A 34 -1.98 25.21 3.88
C LEU A 34 -3.10 26.22 4.10
N LYS A 35 -2.78 27.50 3.96
CA LYS A 35 -3.71 28.62 4.07
C LYS A 35 -3.59 29.54 2.87
N LEU A 36 -4.69 29.71 2.14
CA LEU A 36 -4.76 30.59 0.96
C LEU A 36 -5.64 31.80 1.25
N PRO A 37 -5.35 32.97 0.67
CA PRO A 37 -6.16 34.17 0.85
C PRO A 37 -7.61 33.95 0.42
N GLY A 38 -8.56 34.33 1.27
CA GLY A 38 -9.99 34.23 0.99
C GLY A 38 -10.52 32.78 0.97
N MET A 39 -9.77 31.83 1.53
CA MET A 39 -10.14 30.41 1.55
C MET A 39 -11.44 30.18 2.30
N LEU A 40 -12.26 29.27 1.77
CA LEU A 40 -13.49 28.72 2.32
C LEU A 40 -13.25 27.32 2.87
N TYR A 41 -14.16 26.84 3.69
CA TYR A 41 -14.09 25.52 4.31
C TYR A 41 -15.34 24.72 3.93
N ALA A 42 -15.13 23.46 3.58
CA ALA A 42 -16.20 22.54 3.25
C ALA A 42 -16.44 21.52 4.38
N ALA A 43 -17.71 21.20 4.61
CA ALA A 43 -18.15 20.07 5.42
C ALA A 43 -19.08 19.19 4.59
N ILE A 44 -18.88 17.86 4.66
CA ILE A 44 -19.68 16.90 3.91
C ILE A 44 -20.82 16.38 4.78
N VAL A 45 -22.05 16.53 4.30
CA VAL A 45 -23.23 15.89 4.91
C VAL A 45 -23.27 14.44 4.45
N ARG A 46 -23.17 13.53 5.42
CA ARG A 46 -23.08 12.10 5.16
C ARG A 46 -24.34 11.35 5.57
N SER A 47 -24.67 10.31 4.80
CA SER A 47 -25.80 9.46 5.14
C SER A 47 -25.59 8.76 6.48
N ARG A 48 -26.63 8.83 7.32
CA ARG A 48 -26.72 8.03 8.55
C ARG A 48 -27.37 6.65 8.31
N MET A 49 -27.78 6.37 7.07
CA MET A 49 -28.39 5.11 6.65
C MET A 49 -27.42 4.34 5.76
N ALA A 50 -27.33 3.04 5.98
CA ALA A 50 -26.55 2.15 5.12
C ALA A 50 -27.28 1.83 3.79
N HIS A 51 -28.64 1.83 3.81
CA HIS A 51 -29.46 1.52 2.65
C HIS A 51 -30.79 2.26 2.76
N ALA A 52 -31.02 3.26 1.92
CA ALA A 52 -32.25 4.05 1.95
C ALA A 52 -32.46 4.82 0.64
N ARG A 53 -33.71 5.09 0.30
CA ARG A 53 -34.07 6.09 -0.72
C ARG A 53 -34.06 7.48 -0.08
N ILE A 54 -33.51 8.45 -0.79
CA ILE A 54 -33.57 9.85 -0.40
C ILE A 54 -34.91 10.42 -0.88
N ARG A 55 -35.77 10.85 0.05
CA ARG A 55 -37.09 11.47 -0.26
C ARG A 55 -36.96 12.96 -0.48
N SER A 56 -36.25 13.64 0.43
CA SER A 56 -35.94 15.06 0.31
C SER A 56 -34.63 15.42 1.02
N ILE A 57 -34.04 16.53 0.60
CA ILE A 57 -32.89 17.17 1.26
C ILE A 57 -33.26 18.64 1.43
N GLU A 58 -33.42 19.07 2.70
CA GLU A 58 -33.81 20.43 3.06
C GLU A 58 -32.57 21.22 3.50
N THR A 59 -32.14 22.17 2.68
CA THR A 59 -30.92 22.96 2.88
C THR A 59 -31.18 24.36 3.43
N GLY A 60 -32.43 24.84 3.38
CA GLY A 60 -32.78 26.23 3.63
C GLY A 60 -32.40 26.78 5.01
N ARG A 61 -32.28 25.94 6.05
CA ARG A 61 -31.79 26.37 7.39
C ARG A 61 -30.28 26.60 7.34
N ALA A 62 -29.54 25.69 6.72
CA ALA A 62 -28.08 25.79 6.55
C ALA A 62 -27.72 27.02 5.69
N GLU A 63 -28.39 27.25 4.58
CA GLU A 63 -28.14 28.38 3.67
C GLU A 63 -28.35 29.75 4.34
N ARG A 64 -29.28 29.85 5.28
CA ARG A 64 -29.54 31.10 6.02
C ARG A 64 -28.58 31.34 7.18
N MET A 65 -27.75 30.37 7.53
CA MET A 65 -26.77 30.54 8.60
C MET A 65 -25.68 31.53 8.18
N ARG A 66 -25.39 32.51 9.07
CA ARG A 66 -24.38 33.52 8.80
C ARG A 66 -23.02 32.89 8.60
N GLY A 67 -22.34 33.24 7.50
CA GLY A 67 -21.01 32.72 7.13
C GLY A 67 -21.08 31.51 6.20
N VAL A 68 -22.25 30.95 5.93
CA VAL A 68 -22.45 29.96 4.87
C VAL A 68 -22.45 30.65 3.52
N VAL A 69 -21.69 30.11 2.56
CA VAL A 69 -21.52 30.66 1.20
C VAL A 69 -22.35 29.89 0.20
N ALA A 70 -22.38 28.56 0.34
CA ALA A 70 -23.17 27.68 -0.54
C ALA A 70 -23.48 26.35 0.14
N VAL A 71 -24.57 25.71 -0.28
CA VAL A 71 -24.87 24.31 0.01
C VAL A 71 -25.09 23.62 -1.32
N LEU A 72 -24.34 22.56 -1.62
CA LEU A 72 -24.44 21.81 -2.87
C LEU A 72 -25.10 20.45 -2.60
N THR A 73 -26.08 20.12 -3.43
CA THR A 73 -26.75 18.82 -3.47
C THR A 73 -26.41 18.07 -4.75
N ALA A 74 -26.89 16.84 -4.91
CA ALA A 74 -26.70 16.06 -6.14
C ALA A 74 -27.18 16.81 -7.38
N LYS A 75 -28.30 17.58 -7.29
CA LYS A 75 -28.84 18.36 -8.40
C LYS A 75 -27.90 19.44 -8.92
N ASP A 76 -27.14 20.06 -8.00
CA ASP A 76 -26.17 21.10 -8.33
C ASP A 76 -24.91 20.49 -8.95
N VAL A 77 -24.45 19.34 -8.40
CA VAL A 77 -23.22 18.68 -8.81
C VAL A 77 -23.37 17.96 -10.17
N GLU A 78 -24.51 17.28 -10.43
CA GLU A 78 -24.74 16.50 -11.65
C GLU A 78 -24.70 17.34 -12.94
N GLN A 79 -24.93 18.63 -12.83
CA GLN A 79 -24.84 19.56 -13.98
C GLN A 79 -23.40 19.88 -14.37
N HIS A 80 -22.43 19.63 -13.47
CA HIS A 80 -21.05 20.08 -13.60
C HIS A 80 -20.00 18.97 -13.44
N ALA A 81 -20.41 17.81 -12.92
CA ALA A 81 -19.49 16.69 -12.68
C ALA A 81 -20.10 15.34 -13.05
N GLY A 82 -19.26 14.47 -13.60
CA GLY A 82 -19.58 13.08 -13.93
C GLY A 82 -19.43 12.12 -12.76
N PHE A 83 -19.04 10.89 -13.08
CA PHE A 83 -18.87 9.80 -12.13
C PHE A 83 -17.43 9.70 -11.63
N LEU A 84 -17.26 9.03 -10.50
CA LEU A 84 -15.92 8.65 -9.99
C LEU A 84 -15.28 7.60 -10.90
N ALA A 85 -13.94 7.53 -10.87
CA ALA A 85 -13.20 6.47 -11.51
C ALA A 85 -13.53 5.11 -10.88
N THR A 86 -13.59 4.07 -11.70
CA THR A 86 -14.01 2.72 -11.28
C THR A 86 -13.14 1.65 -11.93
N ASP A 87 -12.97 0.52 -11.25
CA ASP A 87 -12.42 -0.73 -11.82
C ASP A 87 -13.46 -1.48 -12.69
N GLY A 88 -14.70 -0.99 -12.75
CA GLY A 88 -15.76 -1.61 -13.49
C GLY A 88 -15.70 -1.32 -14.99
N GLY A 89 -16.11 -2.30 -15.80
CA GLY A 89 -16.39 -2.13 -17.20
C GLY A 89 -17.79 -1.58 -17.46
N GLU A 90 -18.23 -1.71 -18.71
CA GLU A 90 -19.62 -1.36 -19.11
C GLU A 90 -20.63 -2.17 -18.28
N GLY A 91 -21.72 -1.50 -17.84
CA GLY A 91 -22.79 -2.12 -17.04
C GLY A 91 -22.50 -2.20 -15.54
N VAL A 92 -21.30 -1.80 -15.06
CA VAL A 92 -21.00 -1.74 -13.63
C VAL A 92 -21.52 -0.43 -13.03
N PRO A 93 -22.25 -0.46 -11.89
CA PRO A 93 -22.72 0.74 -11.22
C PRO A 93 -21.57 1.67 -10.83
N ARG A 94 -21.67 2.93 -11.25
CA ARG A 94 -20.67 3.96 -10.96
C ARG A 94 -21.18 4.91 -9.87
N ALA A 95 -20.32 5.21 -8.91
CA ALA A 95 -20.63 6.18 -7.87
C ALA A 95 -20.58 7.62 -8.42
N ARG A 96 -21.51 8.45 -7.95
CA ARG A 96 -21.51 9.90 -8.16
C ARG A 96 -20.81 10.58 -6.97
N PRO A 97 -20.33 11.82 -7.11
CA PRO A 97 -19.74 12.56 -6.00
C PRO A 97 -20.71 12.82 -4.83
N LEU A 98 -22.00 13.02 -5.13
CA LEU A 98 -23.09 13.05 -4.13
C LEU A 98 -24.15 12.03 -4.52
N ALA A 99 -24.70 11.33 -3.53
CA ALA A 99 -25.75 10.34 -3.73
C ALA A 99 -27.02 10.98 -4.29
N SER A 100 -27.55 10.38 -5.37
CA SER A 100 -28.77 10.80 -6.04
C SER A 100 -29.85 9.73 -5.88
N GLY A 101 -30.95 10.07 -5.24
CA GLY A 101 -32.13 9.23 -5.06
C GLY A 101 -31.97 8.04 -4.10
N LYS A 102 -30.76 7.52 -3.86
CA LYS A 102 -30.53 6.36 -3.00
C LYS A 102 -29.11 6.39 -2.39
N VAL A 103 -29.01 6.07 -1.10
CA VAL A 103 -27.74 5.78 -0.43
C VAL A 103 -27.55 4.29 -0.25
N ARG A 104 -26.30 3.82 -0.35
CA ARG A 104 -25.94 2.40 -0.38
C ARG A 104 -24.96 1.97 0.70
N TYR A 105 -24.38 2.94 1.44
CA TYR A 105 -23.54 2.65 2.61
C TYR A 105 -23.59 3.79 3.63
N TYR A 106 -23.34 3.46 4.89
CA TYR A 106 -23.21 4.45 5.95
C TYR A 106 -22.05 5.40 5.67
N GLY A 107 -22.30 6.69 5.69
CA GLY A 107 -21.30 7.71 5.38
C GLY A 107 -21.26 8.16 3.91
N GLU A 108 -22.08 7.62 3.01
CA GLU A 108 -22.15 8.08 1.62
C GLU A 108 -22.50 9.57 1.56
N PRO A 109 -21.76 10.40 0.80
CA PRO A 109 -22.01 11.84 0.74
C PRO A 109 -23.35 12.17 0.11
N VAL A 110 -24.15 13.07 0.73
CA VAL A 110 -25.47 13.49 0.25
C VAL A 110 -25.56 14.98 -0.04
N ALA A 111 -24.76 15.81 0.64
CA ALA A 111 -24.64 17.24 0.38
C ALA A 111 -23.27 17.74 0.82
N MET A 112 -22.89 18.95 0.39
CA MET A 112 -21.69 19.64 0.83
C MET A 112 -22.04 21.08 1.22
N VAL A 113 -21.65 21.48 2.43
CA VAL A 113 -21.76 22.86 2.91
C VAL A 113 -20.42 23.57 2.79
N ILE A 114 -20.41 24.78 2.24
CA ILE A 114 -19.23 25.63 2.11
C ILE A 114 -19.45 26.92 2.91
N ALA A 115 -18.51 27.26 3.80
CA ALA A 115 -18.59 28.41 4.67
C ALA A 115 -17.27 29.17 4.79
N GLU A 116 -17.29 30.36 5.36
CA GLU A 116 -16.12 31.21 5.58
C GLU A 116 -15.22 30.70 6.72
N ASP A 117 -15.75 29.83 7.56
CA ASP A 117 -15.06 29.23 8.72
C ASP A 117 -15.36 27.74 8.82
N ARG A 118 -14.38 26.96 9.31
CA ARG A 118 -14.50 25.50 9.45
C ARG A 118 -15.65 25.11 10.38
N TYR A 119 -15.78 25.79 11.52
CA TYR A 119 -16.81 25.45 12.52
C TYR A 119 -18.21 25.81 12.01
N VAL A 120 -18.33 26.96 11.33
CA VAL A 120 -19.58 27.35 10.66
C VAL A 120 -20.00 26.31 9.60
N ALA A 121 -19.04 25.74 8.85
CA ALA A 121 -19.35 24.70 7.88
C ALA A 121 -19.91 23.44 8.55
N TYR A 122 -19.33 22.99 9.66
CA TYR A 122 -19.80 21.83 10.41
C TYR A 122 -21.18 22.10 11.06
N ASP A 123 -21.33 23.23 11.76
CA ASP A 123 -22.61 23.60 12.39
C ASP A 123 -23.73 23.70 11.35
N ALA A 124 -23.46 24.27 10.19
CA ALA A 124 -24.42 24.36 9.11
C ALA A 124 -24.73 22.99 8.46
N ALA A 125 -23.75 22.09 8.38
CA ALA A 125 -23.97 20.74 7.90
C ALA A 125 -24.95 19.95 8.79
N GLU A 126 -24.97 20.20 10.10
CA GLU A 126 -25.96 19.62 11.02
C GLU A 126 -27.37 20.15 10.83
N LEU A 127 -27.53 21.32 10.19
CA LEU A 127 -28.83 21.92 9.85
C LEU A 127 -29.43 21.41 8.52
N VAL A 128 -28.69 20.64 7.77
CA VAL A 128 -29.21 19.97 6.55
C VAL A 128 -30.01 18.75 6.97
N GLU A 129 -31.30 18.77 6.69
CA GLU A 129 -32.23 17.70 7.03
C GLU A 129 -32.44 16.79 5.80
N VAL A 130 -32.22 15.48 5.99
CA VAL A 130 -32.41 14.48 4.93
C VAL A 130 -33.49 13.50 5.34
N GLU A 131 -34.56 13.42 4.54
CA GLU A 131 -35.64 12.45 4.77
C GLU A 131 -35.33 11.16 4.01
N TYR A 132 -35.27 10.04 4.73
CA TYR A 132 -34.97 8.73 4.20
C TYR A 132 -36.16 7.76 4.29
N GLU A 133 -36.38 7.02 3.22
CA GLU A 133 -37.15 5.78 3.24
C GLU A 133 -36.18 4.61 3.40
N ARG A 134 -36.18 3.97 4.55
CA ARG A 134 -35.27 2.86 4.86
C ARG A 134 -35.53 1.67 3.93
N LEU A 135 -34.43 1.05 3.51
CA LEU A 135 -34.40 -0.23 2.81
C LEU A 135 -33.63 -1.23 3.68
N GLU A 136 -33.91 -2.50 3.51
CA GLU A 136 -33.18 -3.56 4.20
C GLU A 136 -31.74 -3.62 3.68
N PRO A 137 -30.70 -3.51 4.55
CA PRO A 137 -29.32 -3.61 4.14
C PRO A 137 -28.85 -5.06 4.14
N VAL A 138 -27.83 -5.36 3.34
CA VAL A 138 -27.09 -6.61 3.36
C VAL A 138 -25.63 -6.34 3.65
N VAL A 139 -25.13 -6.88 4.77
CA VAL A 139 -23.77 -6.62 5.28
C VAL A 139 -22.88 -7.88 5.35
N ASP A 140 -23.46 -9.06 5.23
CA ASP A 140 -22.73 -10.32 5.21
C ASP A 140 -22.65 -10.88 3.79
N VAL A 141 -21.43 -11.25 3.33
CA VAL A 141 -21.20 -11.69 1.95
C VAL A 141 -21.88 -13.03 1.62
N GLU A 142 -22.05 -13.92 2.61
CA GLU A 142 -22.74 -15.19 2.39
C GLU A 142 -24.25 -14.99 2.36
N ALA A 143 -24.77 -14.10 3.22
CA ALA A 143 -26.18 -13.71 3.19
C ALA A 143 -26.54 -12.98 1.89
N ALA A 144 -25.66 -12.13 1.36
CA ALA A 144 -25.86 -11.38 0.12
C ALA A 144 -26.02 -12.27 -1.13
N LEU A 145 -25.54 -13.49 -1.08
CA LEU A 145 -25.62 -14.47 -2.18
C LEU A 145 -26.81 -15.45 -2.05
N ARG A 146 -27.62 -15.34 -0.99
CA ARG A 146 -28.81 -16.18 -0.82
C ARG A 146 -29.94 -15.72 -1.74
N ASP A 147 -30.76 -16.66 -2.16
CA ASP A 147 -31.99 -16.36 -2.92
C ASP A 147 -32.89 -15.41 -2.11
N GLY A 148 -33.33 -14.32 -2.76
CA GLY A 148 -34.17 -13.31 -2.12
C GLY A 148 -33.44 -12.30 -1.23
N ALA A 149 -32.11 -12.30 -1.19
CA ALA A 149 -31.35 -11.29 -0.45
C ALA A 149 -31.62 -9.88 -0.97
N PRO A 150 -31.62 -8.86 -0.09
CA PRO A 150 -31.71 -7.47 -0.52
C PRO A 150 -30.62 -7.13 -1.51
N LEU A 151 -30.96 -6.40 -2.58
CA LEU A 151 -29.99 -6.01 -3.62
C LEU A 151 -29.44 -4.61 -3.36
N VAL A 152 -28.12 -4.49 -3.34
CA VAL A 152 -27.43 -3.20 -3.26
C VAL A 152 -27.72 -2.36 -4.51
N HIS A 153 -27.75 -3.03 -5.68
CA HIS A 153 -28.07 -2.48 -6.99
C HIS A 153 -29.16 -3.32 -7.65
N GLU A 154 -30.41 -2.87 -7.56
CA GLU A 154 -31.57 -3.62 -8.07
C GLU A 154 -31.48 -3.86 -9.58
N GLU A 155 -30.89 -2.94 -10.32
CA GLU A 155 -30.71 -3.00 -11.78
C GLU A 155 -29.85 -4.18 -12.24
N LEU A 156 -28.99 -4.72 -11.35
CA LEU A 156 -28.15 -5.87 -11.67
C LEU A 156 -28.87 -7.22 -11.45
N GLY A 157 -29.89 -7.26 -10.62
CA GLY A 157 -30.59 -8.50 -10.25
C GLY A 157 -29.76 -9.48 -9.40
N THR A 158 -28.56 -9.06 -8.96
CA THR A 158 -27.63 -9.87 -8.16
C THR A 158 -26.70 -8.98 -7.33
N ASN A 159 -26.19 -9.52 -6.21
CA ASN A 159 -25.11 -8.89 -5.46
C ASN A 159 -23.71 -9.39 -5.89
N VAL A 160 -23.60 -10.20 -6.95
CA VAL A 160 -22.29 -10.55 -7.53
C VAL A 160 -21.74 -9.36 -8.30
N ALA A 161 -20.63 -8.80 -7.82
CA ALA A 161 -19.96 -7.67 -8.45
C ALA A 161 -19.08 -8.11 -9.62
N PHE A 162 -18.34 -9.21 -9.41
CA PHE A 162 -17.52 -9.86 -10.43
C PHE A 162 -17.13 -11.28 -9.97
N THR A 163 -16.73 -12.10 -10.94
CA THR A 163 -16.10 -13.40 -10.68
C THR A 163 -14.71 -13.40 -11.29
N HIS A 164 -13.74 -13.89 -10.55
CA HIS A 164 -12.37 -14.09 -11.02
C HIS A 164 -11.97 -15.54 -10.81
N ARG A 165 -11.51 -16.21 -11.88
CA ARG A 165 -11.05 -17.58 -11.83
C ARG A 165 -9.59 -17.69 -12.20
N ARG A 166 -8.88 -18.58 -11.50
CA ARG A 166 -7.49 -18.90 -11.80
C ARG A 166 -7.24 -20.38 -11.66
N SER A 167 -6.65 -20.96 -12.68
CA SER A 167 -6.28 -22.38 -12.72
C SER A 167 -4.91 -22.53 -13.36
N GLY A 168 -4.15 -23.54 -12.94
CA GLY A 168 -2.88 -23.88 -13.57
C GLY A 168 -2.32 -25.21 -13.05
N GLY A 169 -1.39 -25.78 -13.82
CA GLY A 169 -0.94 -27.15 -13.58
C GLY A 169 -2.04 -28.17 -13.87
N ASP A 170 -2.03 -29.29 -13.15
CA ASP A 170 -3.06 -30.34 -13.22
C ASP A 170 -3.68 -30.58 -11.84
N PRO A 171 -4.77 -29.87 -11.48
CA PRO A 171 -5.46 -30.05 -10.21
C PRO A 171 -6.06 -31.45 -10.08
N GLU A 172 -6.59 -32.02 -11.14
CA GLU A 172 -7.22 -33.35 -11.10
C GLU A 172 -6.18 -34.46 -10.81
N GLU A 173 -5.01 -34.41 -11.47
CA GLU A 173 -3.91 -35.33 -11.14
C GLU A 173 -3.42 -35.13 -9.70
N ALA A 174 -3.32 -33.87 -9.25
CA ALA A 174 -2.87 -33.55 -7.89
C ALA A 174 -3.78 -34.16 -6.83
N PHE A 175 -5.10 -34.01 -6.97
CA PHE A 175 -6.09 -34.58 -6.05
C PHE A 175 -6.25 -36.10 -6.23
N GLY A 176 -6.25 -36.60 -7.46
CA GLY A 176 -6.39 -38.04 -7.76
C GLY A 176 -5.23 -38.91 -7.27
N THR A 177 -4.04 -38.31 -7.08
CA THR A 177 -2.85 -38.99 -6.57
C THR A 177 -2.54 -38.69 -5.10
N ALA A 178 -3.39 -37.92 -4.41
CA ALA A 178 -3.18 -37.55 -3.01
C ALA A 178 -3.44 -38.72 -2.05
N ASP A 179 -2.65 -38.77 -0.99
CA ASP A 179 -2.89 -39.68 0.13
C ASP A 179 -3.72 -39.00 1.23
N VAL A 180 -3.62 -37.66 1.31
CA VAL A 180 -4.31 -36.84 2.30
C VAL A 180 -4.98 -35.67 1.60
N VAL A 181 -6.27 -35.48 1.84
CA VAL A 181 -7.03 -34.31 1.41
C VAL A 181 -7.68 -33.67 2.64
N ARG A 182 -7.56 -32.37 2.78
CA ARG A 182 -8.16 -31.61 3.88
C ARG A 182 -8.83 -30.36 3.35
N LYS A 183 -9.91 -29.96 4.01
CA LYS A 183 -10.64 -28.73 3.72
C LYS A 183 -10.65 -27.85 4.97
N TYR A 184 -10.32 -26.59 4.79
CA TYR A 184 -10.29 -25.57 5.83
C TYR A 184 -11.15 -24.38 5.42
N ARG A 185 -11.73 -23.70 6.41
CA ARG A 185 -12.43 -22.45 6.24
C ARG A 185 -11.69 -21.35 7.00
N PHE A 186 -11.60 -20.19 6.36
CA PHE A 186 -10.93 -19.02 6.92
C PHE A 186 -11.78 -17.77 6.71
N ARG A 187 -11.71 -16.87 7.68
CA ARG A 187 -12.31 -15.53 7.62
C ARG A 187 -11.26 -14.51 7.99
N ILE A 188 -11.12 -13.48 7.18
CA ILE A 188 -10.27 -12.31 7.45
C ILE A 188 -11.19 -11.10 7.52
N GLN A 189 -11.16 -10.40 8.65
CA GLN A 189 -11.98 -9.22 8.91
C GLN A 189 -11.62 -8.05 7.99
N ARG A 190 -12.52 -7.06 7.86
CA ARG A 190 -12.20 -5.77 7.24
C ARG A 190 -11.33 -4.93 8.16
N LEU A 191 -10.42 -4.15 7.56
CA LEU A 191 -9.49 -3.25 8.26
C LEU A 191 -9.51 -1.86 7.65
N ALA A 192 -9.34 -0.85 8.52
CA ALA A 192 -9.05 0.53 8.12
C ALA A 192 -7.54 0.78 8.17
N ALA A 193 -7.01 1.57 7.24
CA ALA A 193 -5.56 1.83 7.16
C ALA A 193 -5.03 2.80 8.24
N VAL A 194 -5.88 3.62 8.78
CA VAL A 194 -5.65 4.58 9.89
C VAL A 194 -4.32 5.35 9.77
N PRO A 195 -4.04 6.06 8.66
CA PRO A 195 -2.87 6.93 8.62
C PRO A 195 -3.01 8.05 9.67
N MET A 196 -1.89 8.52 10.24
CA MET A 196 -1.92 9.59 11.25
C MET A 196 -2.54 10.87 10.69
N GLU A 197 -2.15 11.28 9.49
CA GLU A 197 -2.83 12.32 8.73
C GLU A 197 -3.99 11.69 7.96
N THR A 198 -5.20 12.20 8.16
CA THR A 198 -6.39 11.84 7.38
C THR A 198 -6.30 12.40 5.95
N ARG A 199 -7.31 12.16 5.10
CA ARG A 199 -7.35 12.76 3.77
C ARG A 199 -7.64 14.27 3.89
N GLY A 200 -7.12 15.02 2.95
CA GLY A 200 -7.39 16.46 2.86
C GLY A 200 -7.18 16.98 1.44
N ILE A 201 -7.94 18.03 1.11
CA ILE A 201 -7.90 18.70 -0.19
C ILE A 201 -8.04 20.19 0.03
N VAL A 202 -7.20 20.96 -0.66
CA VAL A 202 -7.36 22.40 -0.86
C VAL A 202 -7.34 22.65 -2.36
N ALA A 203 -8.43 23.16 -2.89
CA ALA A 203 -8.51 23.48 -4.32
C ALA A 203 -8.67 24.97 -4.54
N GLU A 204 -8.01 25.50 -5.54
CA GLU A 204 -8.18 26.89 -6.00
C GLU A 204 -8.36 26.95 -7.51
N TYR A 205 -9.15 27.91 -7.97
CA TYR A 205 -9.40 28.18 -9.37
C TYR A 205 -8.81 29.54 -9.75
N GLU A 206 -7.76 29.52 -10.54
CA GLU A 206 -7.07 30.72 -11.04
C GLU A 206 -7.88 31.35 -12.19
N LYS A 207 -8.71 32.34 -11.92
CA LYS A 207 -9.57 32.97 -12.92
C LYS A 207 -8.83 33.54 -14.13
N GLY A 208 -7.58 34.00 -13.92
CA GLY A 208 -6.78 34.60 -14.99
C GLY A 208 -6.28 33.60 -16.03
N THR A 209 -5.96 32.39 -15.61
CA THR A 209 -5.43 31.30 -16.45
C THR A 209 -6.48 30.26 -16.81
N GLY A 210 -7.58 30.19 -16.04
CA GLY A 210 -8.58 29.13 -16.14
C GLY A 210 -8.13 27.81 -15.48
N ARG A 211 -7.02 27.81 -14.76
CA ARG A 211 -6.43 26.60 -14.15
C ARG A 211 -7.05 26.28 -12.80
N LEU A 212 -7.19 24.99 -12.55
CA LEU A 212 -7.61 24.40 -11.28
C LEU A 212 -6.37 23.77 -10.62
N VAL A 213 -5.96 24.30 -9.47
CA VAL A 213 -4.86 23.76 -8.67
C VAL A 213 -5.43 23.00 -7.48
N VAL A 214 -5.06 21.72 -7.35
CA VAL A 214 -5.56 20.80 -6.32
C VAL A 214 -4.41 20.35 -5.44
N HIS A 215 -4.33 20.87 -4.22
CA HIS A 215 -3.43 20.40 -3.18
C HIS A 215 -4.11 19.24 -2.42
N THR A 216 -3.40 18.12 -2.25
CA THR A 216 -4.01 16.90 -1.68
C THR A 216 -2.98 16.02 -0.97
N THR A 217 -3.46 14.94 -0.35
CA THR A 217 -2.65 13.87 0.27
C THR A 217 -2.60 12.59 -0.58
N HIS A 218 -2.89 12.67 -1.88
CA HIS A 218 -3.09 11.51 -2.75
C HIS A 218 -1.77 10.82 -3.13
N GLN A 219 -1.77 9.46 -3.21
CA GLN A 219 -0.58 8.66 -3.58
C GLN A 219 -0.28 8.68 -5.10
N PHE A 220 -1.29 9.00 -5.94
CA PHE A 220 -1.21 8.99 -7.40
C PHE A 220 -1.58 10.37 -7.99
N PRO A 221 -0.70 11.37 -7.90
CA PRO A 221 -1.05 12.75 -8.30
C PRO A 221 -1.39 12.87 -9.79
N HIS A 222 -0.69 12.15 -10.68
CA HIS A 222 -0.98 12.19 -12.12
C HIS A 222 -2.31 11.50 -12.48
N ASP A 223 -2.66 10.40 -11.82
CA ASP A 223 -3.96 9.77 -12.01
C ASP A 223 -5.08 10.65 -11.47
N LEU A 224 -4.91 11.24 -10.29
CA LEU A 224 -5.86 12.20 -9.73
C LEU A 224 -6.09 13.40 -10.66
N ARG A 225 -5.02 13.94 -11.25
CA ARG A 225 -5.11 14.99 -12.27
C ARG A 225 -6.01 14.57 -13.42
N ARG A 226 -5.84 13.36 -13.95
CA ARG A 226 -6.64 12.81 -15.05
C ARG A 226 -8.09 12.61 -14.63
N TRP A 227 -8.34 11.98 -13.49
CA TRP A 227 -9.70 11.72 -12.98
C TRP A 227 -10.46 13.01 -12.68
N THR A 228 -9.79 14.01 -12.09
CA THR A 228 -10.40 15.32 -11.84
C THR A 228 -10.78 16.01 -13.15
N ALA A 229 -9.89 16.00 -14.14
CA ALA A 229 -10.17 16.56 -15.48
C ALA A 229 -11.36 15.86 -16.16
N GLU A 230 -11.39 14.53 -16.15
CA GLU A 230 -12.47 13.71 -16.70
C GLU A 230 -13.79 13.95 -15.97
N ALA A 231 -13.79 13.93 -14.63
CA ALA A 231 -15.00 14.13 -13.84
C ALA A 231 -15.62 15.52 -14.04
N LEU A 232 -14.79 16.55 -14.18
CA LEU A 232 -15.24 17.93 -14.36
C LEU A 232 -15.41 18.33 -15.83
N GLY A 233 -15.07 17.45 -16.77
CA GLY A 233 -15.17 17.73 -18.22
C GLY A 233 -14.29 18.89 -18.68
N ILE A 234 -13.08 19.05 -18.10
CA ILE A 234 -12.13 20.12 -18.45
C ILE A 234 -10.85 19.53 -19.04
N PRO A 235 -10.07 20.32 -19.81
CA PRO A 235 -8.81 19.86 -20.37
C PRO A 235 -7.82 19.43 -19.27
N LEU A 236 -7.04 18.39 -19.54
CA LEU A 236 -6.01 17.91 -18.61
C LEU A 236 -4.97 19.00 -18.30
N SER A 237 -4.64 19.85 -19.27
CA SER A 237 -3.74 20.99 -19.10
C SER A 237 -4.18 22.02 -18.07
N ASP A 238 -5.49 22.08 -17.82
CA ASP A 238 -6.08 23.06 -16.92
C ASP A 238 -6.12 22.57 -15.47
N VAL A 239 -5.68 21.34 -15.22
CA VAL A 239 -5.59 20.77 -13.87
C VAL A 239 -4.13 20.58 -13.46
N ARG A 240 -3.75 21.11 -12.31
CA ARG A 240 -2.49 20.86 -11.62
C ARG A 240 -2.77 20.22 -10.27
N VAL A 241 -2.10 19.12 -9.96
CA VAL A 241 -2.17 18.48 -8.64
C VAL A 241 -0.84 18.69 -7.94
N VAL A 242 -0.90 19.08 -6.67
CA VAL A 242 0.27 19.31 -5.81
C VAL A 242 0.09 18.53 -4.52
N VAL A 243 1.04 17.64 -4.23
CA VAL A 243 1.08 16.88 -2.98
C VAL A 243 2.29 17.34 -2.19
N HIS A 244 2.06 17.76 -0.96
CA HIS A 244 3.09 18.19 -0.01
C HIS A 244 3.60 17.02 0.84
N ASP A 245 3.99 17.25 2.08
CA ASP A 245 4.28 16.19 3.02
C ASP A 245 3.01 15.40 3.35
N VAL A 246 3.12 14.08 3.43
CA VAL A 246 1.97 13.20 3.71
C VAL A 246 2.25 12.35 4.95
N GLY A 247 1.36 12.47 5.94
CA GLY A 247 1.43 11.78 7.23
C GLY A 247 0.91 10.34 7.21
N GLY A 248 1.37 9.54 6.26
CA GLY A 248 0.95 8.16 6.04
C GLY A 248 -0.17 8.02 5.01
N ALA A 249 -0.23 6.86 4.35
CA ALA A 249 -1.26 6.57 3.36
C ALA A 249 -1.68 5.09 3.33
N PHE A 250 -0.75 4.14 3.26
CA PHE A 250 -0.93 2.69 3.35
C PHE A 250 -1.93 2.09 2.36
N GLY A 251 -2.22 2.80 1.25
CA GLY A 251 -3.16 2.39 0.23
C GLY A 251 -4.51 3.10 0.29
N SER A 252 -4.92 3.67 1.42
CA SER A 252 -6.22 4.36 1.55
C SER A 252 -6.29 5.71 0.84
N LYS A 253 -5.17 6.23 0.34
CA LYS A 253 -5.09 7.49 -0.43
C LYS A 253 -4.79 7.25 -1.92
N ILE A 254 -5.22 6.11 -2.48
CA ILE A 254 -5.06 5.74 -3.89
C ILE A 254 -6.35 5.96 -4.69
N THR A 255 -7.49 5.72 -4.07
CA THR A 255 -8.81 5.70 -4.70
C THR A 255 -9.27 7.11 -5.08
N HIS A 256 -10.05 7.22 -6.15
CA HIS A 256 -10.76 8.44 -6.52
C HIS A 256 -12.01 8.59 -5.65
N TYR A 257 -11.95 9.46 -4.66
CA TYR A 257 -13.02 9.70 -3.69
C TYR A 257 -13.99 10.80 -4.14
N PRO A 258 -15.21 10.85 -3.59
CA PRO A 258 -16.16 11.94 -3.85
C PRO A 258 -15.58 13.33 -3.63
N GLU A 259 -14.80 13.52 -2.59
CA GLU A 259 -14.21 14.79 -2.21
C GLU A 259 -13.17 15.28 -3.23
N ASP A 260 -12.52 14.37 -3.95
CA ASP A 260 -11.57 14.68 -5.04
C ASP A 260 -12.25 15.36 -6.24
N VAL A 261 -13.57 15.28 -6.31
CA VAL A 261 -14.39 15.98 -7.31
C VAL A 261 -15.11 17.18 -6.70
N LEU A 262 -15.68 17.02 -5.50
CA LEU A 262 -16.53 18.03 -4.87
C LEU A 262 -15.77 19.31 -4.50
N VAL A 263 -14.59 19.16 -3.91
CA VAL A 263 -13.81 20.32 -3.44
C VAL A 263 -13.26 21.13 -4.62
N PRO A 264 -12.65 20.51 -5.66
CA PRO A 264 -12.27 21.22 -6.89
C PRO A 264 -13.45 21.86 -7.62
N LEU A 265 -14.61 21.19 -7.70
CA LEU A 265 -15.82 21.76 -8.28
C LEU A 265 -16.28 23.02 -7.55
N ALA A 266 -16.33 22.97 -6.21
CA ALA A 266 -16.73 24.10 -5.39
C ALA A 266 -15.79 25.29 -5.57
N ALA A 267 -14.48 25.05 -5.60
CA ALA A 267 -13.50 26.11 -5.86
C ALA A 267 -13.70 26.77 -7.23
N LYS A 268 -13.99 25.97 -8.27
CA LYS A 268 -14.29 26.46 -9.63
C LYS A 268 -15.57 27.28 -9.67
N LEU A 269 -16.68 26.79 -9.07
CA LEU A 269 -17.97 27.48 -9.07
C LEU A 269 -17.94 28.80 -8.31
N LEU A 270 -17.28 28.82 -7.15
CA LEU A 270 -17.23 29.98 -6.28
C LEU A 270 -16.09 30.96 -6.64
N GLY A 271 -15.08 30.50 -7.40
CA GLY A 271 -13.90 31.28 -7.75
C GLY A 271 -13.11 31.74 -6.51
N ARG A 272 -13.12 30.95 -5.45
CA ARG A 272 -12.38 31.11 -4.19
C ARG A 272 -11.76 29.77 -3.80
N PRO A 273 -10.61 29.74 -3.12
CA PRO A 273 -10.05 28.50 -2.61
C PRO A 273 -11.01 27.83 -1.63
N VAL A 274 -11.13 26.48 -1.71
CA VAL A 274 -11.95 25.68 -0.81
C VAL A 274 -11.09 24.58 -0.19
N LYS A 275 -11.20 24.42 1.13
CA LYS A 275 -10.49 23.41 1.93
C LYS A 275 -11.47 22.45 2.58
N TRP A 276 -11.15 21.17 2.48
CA TRP A 276 -11.78 20.10 3.25
C TRP A 276 -10.71 19.23 3.90
N ILE A 277 -10.90 18.91 5.17
CA ILE A 277 -10.05 17.97 5.92
C ILE A 277 -10.96 16.93 6.54
N GLU A 278 -10.69 15.66 6.24
CA GLU A 278 -11.40 14.52 6.81
C GLU A 278 -11.16 14.42 8.31
N SER A 279 -12.23 14.28 9.09
CA SER A 279 -12.11 13.95 10.52
C SER A 279 -11.70 12.48 10.71
N ARG A 280 -11.22 12.10 11.90
CA ARG A 280 -10.88 10.70 12.18
C ARG A 280 -12.09 9.77 12.11
N SER A 281 -13.23 10.21 12.60
CA SER A 281 -14.48 9.43 12.51
C SER A 281 -14.96 9.28 11.07
N GLU A 282 -14.83 10.32 10.23
CA GLU A 282 -15.06 10.19 8.79
C GLU A 282 -14.09 9.20 8.17
N SER A 283 -12.78 9.28 8.48
CA SER A 283 -11.77 8.38 7.94
C SER A 283 -12.10 6.90 8.20
N LEU A 284 -12.55 6.57 9.41
CA LEU A 284 -12.97 5.20 9.75
C LEU A 284 -14.23 4.77 9.00
N ALA A 285 -15.16 5.71 8.75
CA ALA A 285 -16.45 5.43 8.12
C ALA A 285 -16.41 5.39 6.59
N VAL A 286 -15.60 6.25 5.94
CA VAL A 286 -15.74 6.50 4.50
C VAL A 286 -14.47 6.30 3.68
N SER A 287 -13.29 6.20 4.29
CA SER A 287 -12.09 5.76 3.57
C SER A 287 -12.20 4.27 3.26
N THR A 288 -11.69 3.86 2.09
CA THR A 288 -11.73 2.45 1.67
C THR A 288 -11.09 1.54 2.71
N GLN A 289 -11.68 0.38 2.90
CA GLN A 289 -11.24 -0.63 3.85
C GLN A 289 -10.59 -1.81 3.12
N GLY A 290 -9.54 -2.37 3.70
CA GLY A 290 -8.88 -3.55 3.15
C GLY A 290 -9.37 -4.88 3.74
N ARG A 291 -8.84 -5.98 3.25
CA ARG A 291 -9.15 -7.36 3.63
C ARG A 291 -10.61 -7.74 3.32
N GLY A 292 -11.36 -8.31 4.28
CA GLY A 292 -12.78 -8.63 4.11
C GLY A 292 -13.01 -9.83 3.20
N ILE A 293 -12.49 -11.01 3.54
CA ILE A 293 -12.71 -12.25 2.78
C ILE A 293 -13.22 -13.42 3.66
N VAL A 294 -14.00 -14.29 3.04
CA VAL A 294 -14.32 -15.64 3.54
C VAL A 294 -13.81 -16.63 2.49
N ALA A 295 -13.04 -17.63 2.92
CA ALA A 295 -12.42 -18.57 2.00
C ALA A 295 -12.56 -20.01 2.47
N GLU A 296 -12.84 -20.91 1.53
CA GLU A 296 -12.68 -22.35 1.69
C GLU A 296 -11.45 -22.78 0.89
N VAL A 297 -10.53 -23.48 1.55
CA VAL A 297 -9.30 -24.00 0.95
C VAL A 297 -9.29 -25.50 1.12
N GLU A 298 -9.26 -26.22 0.00
CA GLU A 298 -9.04 -27.66 -0.03
C GLU A 298 -7.61 -27.91 -0.50
N VAL A 299 -6.87 -28.76 0.20
CA VAL A 299 -5.46 -29.05 -0.07
C VAL A 299 -5.21 -30.53 -0.17
N ALA A 300 -4.40 -30.93 -1.16
CA ALA A 300 -4.00 -32.29 -1.44
C ALA A 300 -2.50 -32.48 -1.16
N ALA A 301 -2.13 -33.56 -0.45
CA ALA A 301 -0.76 -33.90 -0.09
C ALA A 301 -0.49 -35.39 -0.14
N LYS A 302 0.80 -35.77 -0.19
CA LYS A 302 1.28 -37.12 0.06
C LYS A 302 1.47 -37.36 1.55
N SER A 303 1.39 -38.64 1.96
CA SER A 303 1.71 -39.05 3.34
C SER A 303 3.12 -38.66 3.80
N SER A 304 4.03 -38.43 2.85
CA SER A 304 5.38 -37.89 3.11
C SER A 304 5.42 -36.40 3.45
N GLY A 305 4.29 -35.70 3.50
CA GLY A 305 4.22 -34.25 3.70
C GLY A 305 4.36 -33.41 2.44
N ARG A 306 4.53 -34.01 1.24
CA ARG A 306 4.65 -33.24 -0.01
C ARG A 306 3.29 -32.72 -0.45
N LEU A 307 3.17 -31.41 -0.60
CA LEU A 307 2.01 -30.74 -1.18
C LEU A 307 1.89 -31.08 -2.68
N LEU A 308 0.68 -31.31 -3.14
CA LEU A 308 0.37 -31.61 -4.53
C LEU A 308 -0.47 -30.51 -5.18
N GLY A 309 -1.55 -30.08 -4.55
CA GLY A 309 -2.46 -29.14 -5.14
C GLY A 309 -3.40 -28.47 -4.15
N ALA A 310 -4.12 -27.45 -4.65
CA ALA A 310 -5.12 -26.74 -3.88
C ALA A 310 -6.35 -26.37 -4.74
N ARG A 311 -7.52 -26.32 -4.09
CA ARG A 311 -8.77 -25.76 -4.62
C ARG A 311 -9.27 -24.68 -3.67
N LEU A 312 -9.68 -23.54 -4.23
CA LEU A 312 -10.11 -22.38 -3.45
C LEU A 312 -11.47 -21.88 -3.91
N LYS A 313 -12.32 -21.54 -2.93
CA LYS A 313 -13.50 -20.72 -3.13
C LYS A 313 -13.41 -19.53 -2.18
N VAL A 314 -13.38 -18.31 -2.75
CA VAL A 314 -13.19 -17.08 -1.99
C VAL A 314 -14.35 -16.13 -2.25
N LEU A 315 -14.95 -15.60 -1.19
CA LEU A 315 -15.91 -14.52 -1.24
C LEU A 315 -15.21 -13.25 -0.77
N GLY A 316 -15.23 -12.19 -1.61
CA GLY A 316 -14.63 -10.88 -1.31
C GLY A 316 -15.71 -9.83 -1.07
N ASP A 317 -15.66 -9.16 0.08
CA ASP A 317 -16.57 -8.07 0.42
C ASP A 317 -16.13 -6.77 -0.24
N VAL A 318 -16.68 -6.44 -1.41
CA VAL A 318 -16.29 -5.25 -2.17
C VAL A 318 -16.95 -3.96 -1.67
N GLY A 319 -17.95 -4.07 -0.78
CA GLY A 319 -18.75 -2.93 -0.37
C GLY A 319 -19.77 -2.51 -1.43
N ALA A 320 -20.21 -1.24 -1.39
CA ALA A 320 -21.32 -0.78 -2.21
C ALA A 320 -20.95 -0.49 -3.68
N TYR A 321 -19.69 -0.24 -3.98
CA TYR A 321 -19.22 0.12 -5.34
C TYR A 321 -17.83 -0.46 -5.62
N LEU A 322 -17.52 -0.60 -6.91
CA LEU A 322 -16.16 -0.87 -7.36
C LEU A 322 -15.45 0.46 -7.65
N PHE A 323 -14.83 1.06 -6.65
CA PHE A 323 -13.94 2.20 -6.85
C PHE A 323 -12.66 1.80 -7.58
N TYR A 324 -11.87 2.78 -8.04
CA TYR A 324 -10.56 2.47 -8.59
C TYR A 324 -9.70 1.67 -7.59
N ALA A 325 -9.05 0.63 -8.08
CA ALA A 325 -8.25 -0.34 -7.34
C ALA A 325 -9.03 -1.25 -6.35
N THR A 326 -10.37 -1.29 -6.37
CA THR A 326 -11.15 -2.21 -5.51
C THR A 326 -10.91 -3.69 -5.87
N LYS A 327 -10.80 -4.05 -7.16
CA LYS A 327 -10.63 -5.45 -7.58
C LYS A 327 -9.24 -6.01 -7.26
N LEU A 328 -8.21 -5.16 -7.29
CA LEU A 328 -6.80 -5.57 -7.17
C LEU A 328 -6.50 -6.41 -5.91
N PRO A 329 -6.89 -6.02 -4.69
CA PRO A 329 -6.68 -6.84 -3.51
C PRO A 329 -7.27 -8.24 -3.64
N PHE A 330 -8.47 -8.36 -4.17
CA PHE A 330 -9.16 -9.65 -4.28
C PHE A 330 -8.53 -10.55 -5.35
N THR A 331 -8.21 -10.03 -6.53
CA THR A 331 -7.59 -10.83 -7.61
C THR A 331 -6.19 -11.32 -7.24
N ASN A 332 -5.45 -10.55 -6.43
CA ASN A 332 -4.14 -10.97 -5.92
C ASN A 332 -4.21 -12.17 -4.99
N VAL A 333 -5.33 -12.42 -4.31
CA VAL A 333 -5.49 -13.60 -3.44
C VAL A 333 -5.22 -14.90 -4.21
N LEU A 334 -5.90 -15.10 -5.34
CA LEU A 334 -5.72 -16.32 -6.13
C LEU A 334 -4.36 -16.37 -6.82
N SER A 335 -3.85 -15.22 -7.28
CA SER A 335 -2.59 -15.18 -8.02
C SER A 335 -1.38 -15.48 -7.15
N MET A 336 -1.41 -15.08 -5.88
CA MET A 336 -0.29 -15.23 -4.93
C MET A 336 -0.49 -16.38 -3.93
N PHE A 337 -1.61 -17.09 -3.97
CA PHE A 337 -1.90 -18.19 -3.04
C PHE A 337 -0.82 -19.27 -2.95
N PRO A 338 -0.15 -19.72 -4.06
CA PRO A 338 0.91 -20.72 -3.92
C PRO A 338 2.01 -20.33 -2.93
N GLY A 339 2.17 -19.01 -2.67
CA GLY A 339 3.21 -18.52 -1.77
C GLY A 339 4.60 -19.00 -2.22
N VAL A 340 5.38 -19.45 -1.29
CA VAL A 340 6.74 -19.98 -1.53
C VAL A 340 6.78 -21.47 -1.89
N TYR A 341 5.60 -22.10 -2.06
CA TYR A 341 5.48 -23.54 -2.18
C TYR A 341 5.31 -24.03 -3.63
N ARG A 342 5.81 -25.24 -3.86
CA ARG A 342 5.64 -25.97 -5.13
C ARG A 342 4.30 -26.69 -5.12
N LEU A 343 3.43 -26.38 -6.07
CA LEU A 343 2.19 -27.10 -6.34
C LEU A 343 2.25 -27.71 -7.74
N LYS A 344 1.65 -28.90 -7.92
CA LYS A 344 1.46 -29.53 -9.24
C LYS A 344 0.25 -28.94 -9.96
N GLY A 345 -0.79 -28.56 -9.22
CA GLY A 345 -2.00 -28.01 -9.76
C GLY A 345 -2.76 -27.16 -8.75
N MET A 346 -3.46 -26.17 -9.25
CA MET A 346 -4.33 -25.31 -8.47
C MET A 346 -5.50 -24.83 -9.30
N GLU A 347 -6.68 -24.77 -8.70
CA GLU A 347 -7.82 -24.05 -9.22
C GLU A 347 -8.47 -23.19 -8.13
N GLY A 348 -8.96 -22.02 -8.50
CA GLY A 348 -9.60 -21.11 -7.57
C GLY A 348 -10.65 -20.25 -8.24
N GLU A 349 -11.73 -19.99 -7.51
CA GLU A 349 -12.77 -19.04 -7.87
C GLU A 349 -12.88 -18.01 -6.75
N LEU A 350 -12.87 -16.74 -7.13
CA LEU A 350 -13.17 -15.62 -6.26
C LEU A 350 -14.41 -14.89 -6.78
N ILE A 351 -15.37 -14.67 -5.90
CA ILE A 351 -16.60 -13.93 -6.15
C ILE A 351 -16.53 -12.64 -5.33
N GLY A 352 -16.45 -11.49 -6.01
CA GLY A 352 -16.63 -10.17 -5.39
C GLY A 352 -18.12 -9.92 -5.14
N VAL A 353 -18.48 -9.57 -3.91
CA VAL A 353 -19.86 -9.47 -3.47
C VAL A 353 -20.16 -8.04 -3.02
N TYR A 354 -21.21 -7.43 -3.60
CA TYR A 354 -21.71 -6.15 -3.13
C TYR A 354 -22.38 -6.29 -1.76
N THR A 355 -22.09 -5.33 -0.88
CA THR A 355 -22.69 -5.19 0.46
C THR A 355 -22.96 -3.71 0.75
N ASN A 356 -23.85 -3.43 1.70
CA ASN A 356 -24.13 -2.05 2.13
C ASN A 356 -23.07 -1.51 3.08
N LYS A 357 -21.80 -1.59 2.67
CA LYS A 357 -20.62 -1.07 3.37
C LYS A 357 -19.82 -0.13 2.48
N VAL A 358 -18.94 0.67 3.07
CA VAL A 358 -18.00 1.48 2.29
C VAL A 358 -17.22 0.61 1.30
N PRO A 359 -16.93 1.11 0.08
CA PRO A 359 -16.16 0.35 -0.89
C PRO A 359 -14.83 -0.17 -0.33
N ALA A 360 -14.46 -1.39 -0.71
CA ALA A 360 -13.14 -1.93 -0.39
C ALA A 360 -12.06 -1.29 -1.29
N GLY A 361 -10.83 -1.31 -0.81
CA GLY A 361 -9.68 -0.79 -1.55
C GLY A 361 -8.35 -1.33 -1.02
N PRO A 362 -7.25 -0.90 -1.62
CA PRO A 362 -5.93 -1.32 -1.17
C PRO A 362 -5.67 -0.93 0.29
N TYR A 363 -5.19 -1.89 1.05
CA TYR A 363 -4.54 -1.69 2.33
C TYR A 363 -3.22 -2.45 2.32
N ARG A 364 -2.15 -1.89 2.83
CA ARG A 364 -0.75 -2.34 2.81
C ARG A 364 -0.62 -3.85 2.60
N GLY A 365 -0.12 -4.27 1.43
CA GLY A 365 -0.08 -5.65 1.00
C GLY A 365 -1.13 -6.06 -0.06
N ALA A 366 -2.34 -5.47 -0.05
CA ALA A 366 -3.38 -5.54 -1.09
C ALA A 366 -3.59 -6.96 -1.70
N GLY A 367 -4.14 -7.90 -0.94
CA GLY A 367 -4.44 -9.28 -1.35
C GLY A 367 -3.29 -10.28 -1.13
N ARG A 368 -2.04 -9.81 -1.05
CA ARG A 368 -0.89 -10.67 -0.74
C ARG A 368 -0.87 -11.13 0.72
N PRO A 369 -1.24 -10.30 1.73
CA PRO A 369 -1.45 -10.76 3.10
C PRO A 369 -2.55 -11.81 3.19
N GLU A 370 -3.66 -11.64 2.46
CA GLU A 370 -4.77 -12.57 2.44
C GLU A 370 -4.34 -13.90 1.81
N ALA A 371 -3.64 -13.87 0.68
CA ALA A 371 -3.08 -15.05 0.04
C ALA A 371 -2.12 -15.81 0.96
N SER A 372 -1.18 -15.10 1.57
CA SER A 372 -0.21 -15.66 2.51
C SER A 372 -0.89 -16.21 3.77
N TYR A 373 -1.91 -15.51 4.29
CA TYR A 373 -2.71 -16.00 5.41
C TYR A 373 -3.36 -17.35 5.09
N LEU A 374 -4.00 -17.47 3.93
CA LEU A 374 -4.68 -18.70 3.53
C LEU A 374 -3.71 -19.87 3.40
N ILE A 375 -2.60 -19.70 2.68
CA ILE A 375 -1.65 -20.82 2.47
C ILE A 375 -0.88 -21.16 3.74
N GLU A 376 -0.41 -20.19 4.51
CA GLU A 376 0.40 -20.43 5.70
C GLU A 376 -0.40 -21.04 6.86
N ARG A 377 -1.66 -20.63 7.00
CA ARG A 377 -2.60 -21.27 7.94
C ARG A 377 -2.93 -22.70 7.53
N THR A 378 -3.10 -22.93 6.23
CA THR A 378 -3.33 -24.27 5.66
C THR A 378 -2.14 -25.19 5.91
N VAL A 379 -0.92 -24.70 5.60
CA VAL A 379 0.33 -25.45 5.79
C VAL A 379 0.56 -25.80 7.27
N GLU A 380 0.35 -24.82 8.16
CA GLU A 380 0.53 -25.04 9.61
C GLU A 380 -0.40 -26.14 10.15
N ARG A 381 -1.70 -26.06 9.82
CA ARG A 381 -2.69 -27.05 10.23
C ARG A 381 -2.42 -28.43 9.66
N LEU A 382 -2.14 -28.48 8.37
CA LEU A 382 -1.88 -29.75 7.69
C LEU A 382 -0.66 -30.45 8.27
N ALA A 383 0.43 -29.70 8.51
CA ALA A 383 1.63 -30.24 9.15
C ALA A 383 1.33 -30.87 10.52
N ARG A 384 0.58 -30.15 11.38
CA ARG A 384 0.19 -30.65 12.71
C ARG A 384 -0.71 -31.86 12.66
N GLU A 385 -1.71 -31.87 11.77
CA GLU A 385 -2.63 -33.01 11.59
C GLU A 385 -1.92 -34.28 11.06
N MET A 386 -0.86 -34.07 10.27
CA MET A 386 -0.01 -35.15 9.77
C MET A 386 1.08 -35.58 10.76
N GLY A 387 1.22 -34.87 11.89
CA GLY A 387 2.29 -35.12 12.88
C GLY A 387 3.68 -34.77 12.40
N VAL A 388 3.80 -33.91 11.40
CA VAL A 388 5.09 -33.39 10.87
C VAL A 388 5.40 -32.05 11.52
N ASP A 389 6.67 -31.81 11.84
CA ASP A 389 7.09 -30.51 12.34
C ASP A 389 6.79 -29.40 11.32
N PRO A 390 6.13 -28.28 11.71
CA PRO A 390 5.75 -27.23 10.79
C PRO A 390 6.92 -26.59 10.01
N ALA A 391 8.13 -26.55 10.59
CA ALA A 391 9.31 -26.07 9.89
C ALA A 391 9.81 -27.07 8.83
N GLU A 392 9.84 -28.35 9.17
CA GLU A 392 10.18 -29.44 8.24
C GLU A 392 9.18 -29.52 7.10
N PHE A 393 7.88 -29.41 7.40
CA PHE A 393 6.83 -29.44 6.37
C PHE A 393 6.99 -28.30 5.35
N ARG A 394 7.35 -27.10 5.79
CA ARG A 394 7.66 -25.96 4.92
C ARG A 394 8.87 -26.26 4.04
N ALA A 395 9.97 -26.72 4.64
CA ALA A 395 11.24 -26.99 3.95
C ALA A 395 11.09 -28.06 2.83
N ILE A 396 10.28 -29.11 3.05
CA ILE A 396 9.97 -30.13 2.05
C ILE A 396 9.31 -29.53 0.79
N ASN A 397 8.52 -28.48 0.96
CA ASN A 397 7.61 -27.93 -0.04
C ASN A 397 8.10 -26.64 -0.71
N PHE A 398 9.17 -26.02 -0.25
CA PHE A 398 9.69 -24.79 -0.84
C PHE A 398 10.12 -24.97 -2.30
N VAL A 399 9.93 -23.89 -3.08
CA VAL A 399 10.72 -23.68 -4.30
C VAL A 399 12.19 -23.57 -3.90
N ARG A 400 13.05 -24.38 -4.49
CA ARG A 400 14.48 -24.46 -4.14
C ARG A 400 15.28 -23.37 -4.82
N ARG A 401 16.39 -22.98 -4.23
CA ARG A 401 17.27 -21.94 -4.77
C ARG A 401 17.73 -22.20 -6.21
N GLU A 402 18.01 -23.45 -6.57
CA GLU A 402 18.44 -23.86 -7.90
C GLU A 402 17.31 -23.91 -8.95
N GLU A 403 16.03 -23.78 -8.53
CA GLU A 403 14.89 -23.78 -9.44
C GLU A 403 14.54 -22.37 -9.98
N PHE A 404 15.19 -21.30 -9.47
CA PHE A 404 14.95 -19.95 -9.97
C PHE A 404 15.66 -19.65 -11.29
N PRO A 405 15.02 -18.89 -12.21
CA PRO A 405 13.67 -18.30 -12.07
C PRO A 405 12.57 -19.37 -12.13
N TYR A 406 11.63 -19.34 -11.18
CA TYR A 406 10.60 -20.36 -11.01
C TYR A 406 9.23 -19.86 -11.48
N ARG A 407 8.60 -20.62 -12.40
CA ARG A 407 7.24 -20.33 -12.85
C ARG A 407 6.22 -21.09 -11.99
N THR A 408 5.38 -20.32 -11.27
CA THR A 408 4.31 -20.86 -10.45
C THR A 408 3.15 -21.40 -11.29
N VAL A 409 2.31 -22.24 -10.70
CA VAL A 409 1.05 -22.72 -11.33
C VAL A 409 0.06 -21.58 -11.63
N THR A 410 0.18 -20.44 -10.94
CA THR A 410 -0.62 -19.24 -11.19
C THR A 410 -0.02 -18.31 -12.23
N GLY A 411 1.12 -18.66 -12.85
CA GLY A 411 1.73 -17.94 -13.97
C GLY A 411 2.70 -16.83 -13.58
N HIS A 412 2.96 -16.57 -12.29
CA HIS A 412 4.06 -15.71 -11.86
C HIS A 412 5.41 -16.38 -12.11
N THR A 413 6.41 -15.58 -12.46
CA THR A 413 7.79 -16.07 -12.57
C THR A 413 8.63 -15.39 -11.49
N TYR A 414 8.90 -16.11 -10.40
CA TYR A 414 9.73 -15.64 -9.31
C TYR A 414 11.17 -15.49 -9.79
N ASP A 415 11.77 -14.34 -9.54
CA ASP A 415 13.05 -13.93 -10.10
C ASP A 415 14.27 -14.58 -9.40
N SER A 416 14.27 -14.58 -8.09
CA SER A 416 15.35 -15.10 -7.24
C SER A 416 14.85 -15.38 -5.83
N GLY A 417 15.50 -16.27 -5.10
CA GLY A 417 15.12 -16.56 -3.71
C GLY A 417 15.95 -17.67 -3.07
N ASP A 418 15.93 -17.72 -1.74
CA ASP A 418 16.45 -18.79 -0.90
C ASP A 418 15.58 -18.90 0.36
N TYR A 419 14.40 -19.50 0.19
CA TYR A 419 13.38 -19.57 1.24
C TYR A 419 13.82 -20.43 2.42
N GLU A 420 14.59 -21.47 2.15
CA GLU A 420 15.15 -22.34 3.20
C GLU A 420 16.17 -21.60 4.07
N ALA A 421 17.03 -20.78 3.47
CA ALA A 421 18.01 -19.99 4.23
C ALA A 421 17.31 -18.95 5.12
N ALA A 422 16.26 -18.29 4.63
CA ALA A 422 15.47 -17.35 5.43
C ALA A 422 14.78 -18.04 6.61
N LEU A 423 14.11 -19.18 6.37
CA LEU A 423 13.46 -19.94 7.44
C LEU A 423 14.48 -20.43 8.47
N ARG A 424 15.59 -21.03 8.04
CA ARG A 424 16.64 -21.53 8.94
C ARG A 424 17.16 -20.41 9.85
N LYS A 425 17.47 -19.25 9.26
CA LYS A 425 17.93 -18.09 10.01
C LYS A 425 16.90 -17.59 11.03
N ALA A 426 15.60 -17.58 10.65
CA ALA A 426 14.53 -17.23 11.57
C ALA A 426 14.40 -18.22 12.74
N LEU A 427 14.54 -19.53 12.47
CA LEU A 427 14.51 -20.58 13.48
C LEU A 427 15.72 -20.47 14.44
N ASP A 428 16.90 -20.18 13.91
CA ASP A 428 18.13 -20.00 14.72
C ASP A 428 17.99 -18.79 15.65
N LEU A 429 17.53 -17.64 15.13
CA LEU A 429 17.28 -16.44 15.92
C LEU A 429 16.19 -16.65 16.97
N LEU A 430 15.12 -17.39 16.62
CA LEU A 430 14.07 -17.74 17.56
C LEU A 430 14.60 -18.65 18.68
N GLY A 431 15.62 -19.46 18.41
CA GLY A 431 16.05 -20.57 19.25
C GLY A 431 14.99 -21.68 19.25
N TYR A 432 14.54 -22.12 18.06
CA TYR A 432 13.34 -22.93 17.86
C TYR A 432 13.30 -24.19 18.75
N SER A 433 14.39 -24.95 18.83
CA SER A 433 14.47 -26.15 19.71
C SER A 433 14.30 -25.81 21.20
N GLN A 434 14.87 -24.67 21.64
CA GLN A 434 14.74 -24.21 23.01
C GLN A 434 13.31 -23.76 23.32
N MET A 435 12.67 -23.07 22.37
CA MET A 435 11.27 -22.61 22.50
C MET A 435 10.30 -23.80 22.51
N ARG A 436 10.56 -24.86 21.76
CA ARG A 436 9.79 -26.12 21.85
C ARG A 436 9.87 -26.73 23.25
N GLY A 437 11.08 -26.82 23.81
CA GLY A 437 11.25 -27.29 25.19
C GLY A 437 10.62 -26.37 26.24
N LEU A 438 10.61 -25.05 26.02
CA LEU A 438 9.87 -24.10 26.85
C LEU A 438 8.36 -24.37 26.81
N LYS A 439 7.80 -24.54 25.61
CA LYS A 439 6.39 -24.84 25.39
C LYS A 439 5.95 -26.11 26.12
N GLU A 440 6.74 -27.19 26.04
CA GLU A 440 6.45 -28.45 26.72
C GLU A 440 6.41 -28.30 28.25
N ARG A 441 7.40 -27.59 28.83
CA ARG A 441 7.41 -27.28 30.26
C ARG A 441 6.25 -26.40 30.69
N ALA A 442 5.96 -25.34 29.92
CA ALA A 442 4.86 -24.44 30.19
C ALA A 442 3.50 -25.15 30.19
N ARG A 443 3.28 -26.08 29.25
CA ARG A 443 2.07 -26.92 29.21
C ARG A 443 1.95 -27.82 30.46
N ALA A 444 3.04 -28.39 30.93
CA ALA A 444 3.04 -29.18 32.15
C ALA A 444 2.69 -28.33 33.40
N GLU A 445 2.93 -27.04 33.35
CA GLU A 445 2.55 -26.03 34.36
C GLU A 445 1.14 -25.44 34.15
N GLY A 446 0.39 -25.88 33.15
CA GLY A 446 -0.94 -25.38 32.83
C GLY A 446 -0.96 -24.06 32.05
N LYS A 447 0.19 -23.61 31.53
CA LYS A 447 0.29 -22.41 30.69
C LYS A 447 0.09 -22.73 29.21
N LEU A 448 -0.52 -21.80 28.49
CA LEU A 448 -0.79 -21.94 27.07
C LEU A 448 0.27 -21.18 26.25
N VAL A 449 1.36 -21.86 25.93
CA VAL A 449 2.44 -21.30 25.10
C VAL A 449 2.39 -21.93 23.71
N GLY A 450 2.50 -21.09 22.67
CA GLY A 450 2.50 -21.56 21.28
C GLY A 450 3.60 -20.91 20.45
N ILE A 451 4.01 -21.63 19.41
CA ILE A 451 5.01 -21.19 18.42
C ILE A 451 4.33 -21.19 17.04
N GLY A 452 4.41 -20.07 16.34
CA GLY A 452 3.90 -19.91 14.99
C GLY A 452 4.97 -19.50 14.01
N LEU A 453 4.94 -20.10 12.85
CA LEU A 453 5.82 -19.82 11.72
C LEU A 453 5.01 -19.30 10.55
N SER A 454 5.64 -18.47 9.74
CA SER A 454 5.10 -18.04 8.46
C SER A 454 6.25 -17.78 7.49
N THR A 455 6.03 -18.15 6.23
CA THR A 455 6.89 -17.80 5.12
C THR A 455 6.06 -17.11 4.06
N TYR A 456 6.61 -16.13 3.36
CA TYR A 456 5.84 -15.40 2.36
C TYR A 456 6.70 -15.02 1.16
N VAL A 457 6.04 -14.73 0.07
CA VAL A 457 6.57 -14.05 -1.10
C VAL A 457 5.60 -12.96 -1.53
N GLU A 458 6.13 -11.82 -1.92
CA GLU A 458 5.38 -10.68 -2.40
C GLU A 458 5.66 -10.43 -3.88
N VAL A 459 4.65 -10.10 -4.67
CA VAL A 459 4.84 -9.54 -6.01
C VAL A 459 4.87 -8.02 -5.90
N CYS A 460 5.94 -7.40 -6.42
CA CYS A 460 6.16 -5.96 -6.42
C CYS A 460 6.44 -5.42 -7.82
N ASN A 461 6.49 -4.10 -7.94
CA ASN A 461 7.06 -3.42 -9.09
C ASN A 461 6.16 -3.41 -10.34
N PHE A 462 4.89 -3.03 -10.14
CA PHE A 462 3.86 -3.03 -11.20
C PHE A 462 3.86 -1.81 -12.11
N ALA A 463 4.40 -0.65 -11.65
CA ALA A 463 4.25 0.62 -12.34
C ALA A 463 5.57 1.18 -12.86
N SER A 464 5.50 1.73 -14.07
CA SER A 464 6.57 2.51 -14.66
C SER A 464 6.76 3.83 -13.93
N GLN A 465 8.00 4.26 -13.82
CA GLN A 465 8.38 5.52 -13.19
C GLN A 465 9.27 6.33 -14.11
N SER A 466 9.27 7.63 -13.90
CA SER A 466 10.16 8.54 -14.59
C SER A 466 10.83 9.50 -13.61
N ALA A 467 11.97 10.02 -14.04
CA ALA A 467 12.74 11.00 -13.31
C ALA A 467 13.36 12.03 -14.26
N ARG A 468 13.54 13.23 -13.75
CA ARG A 468 14.33 14.28 -14.36
C ARG A 468 15.43 14.66 -13.38
N VAL A 469 16.67 14.69 -13.83
CA VAL A 469 17.85 15.06 -13.04
C VAL A 469 18.48 16.29 -13.69
N MET A 470 18.74 17.29 -12.86
CA MET A 470 19.37 18.56 -13.26
C MET A 470 20.59 18.81 -12.37
N VAL A 471 21.69 19.21 -12.96
CA VAL A 471 22.87 19.70 -12.22
C VAL A 471 22.96 21.19 -12.48
N GLY A 472 22.91 22.01 -11.43
CA GLY A 472 23.04 23.44 -11.50
C GLY A 472 24.50 23.86 -11.67
N GLU A 473 24.71 25.11 -12.08
CA GLU A 473 26.03 25.77 -12.21
C GLU A 473 26.84 25.66 -10.90
N ASP A 474 26.16 25.70 -9.75
CA ASP A 474 26.78 25.56 -8.42
C ASP A 474 27.21 24.13 -8.07
N GLY A 475 26.99 23.16 -8.97
CA GLY A 475 27.27 21.74 -8.78
C GLY A 475 26.23 21.00 -7.92
N LYS A 476 25.11 21.62 -7.57
CA LYS A 476 24.03 20.95 -6.84
C LYS A 476 23.12 20.18 -7.78
N VAL A 477 22.64 19.05 -7.32
CA VAL A 477 21.79 18.16 -8.12
C VAL A 477 20.35 18.24 -7.65
N THR A 478 19.44 18.50 -8.58
CA THR A 478 18.01 18.49 -8.36
C THR A 478 17.38 17.29 -9.08
N VAL A 479 16.63 16.50 -8.35
CA VAL A 479 15.90 15.35 -8.86
C VAL A 479 14.41 15.63 -8.79
N TYR A 480 13.70 15.48 -9.89
CA TYR A 480 12.24 15.44 -9.93
C TYR A 480 11.82 13.99 -10.21
N THR A 481 11.02 13.42 -9.32
CA THR A 481 10.57 12.04 -9.43
C THR A 481 9.04 11.95 -9.55
N SER A 482 8.57 10.98 -10.33
CA SER A 482 7.14 10.65 -10.43
C SER A 482 6.62 9.84 -9.23
N THR A 483 7.49 9.38 -8.35
CA THR A 483 7.10 8.68 -7.12
C THR A 483 6.56 9.68 -6.09
N MET A 484 5.79 9.18 -5.12
CA MET A 484 5.11 10.02 -4.14
C MET A 484 5.43 9.57 -2.71
N PRO A 485 6.35 10.23 -2.00
CA PRO A 485 6.65 9.93 -0.60
C PRO A 485 5.45 10.17 0.33
N HIS A 486 5.29 9.28 1.30
CA HIS A 486 4.31 9.43 2.38
C HIS A 486 4.86 8.88 3.72
N GLY A 487 6.15 9.10 3.97
CA GLY A 487 6.83 8.82 5.23
C GLY A 487 7.88 7.69 5.18
N GLN A 488 8.07 7.02 4.04
CA GLN A 488 9.00 5.88 3.92
C GLN A 488 10.46 6.24 3.68
N GLY A 489 10.82 7.55 3.56
CA GLY A 489 12.21 7.99 3.46
C GLY A 489 12.79 8.01 2.05
N GLU A 490 11.97 8.19 1.03
CA GLU A 490 12.40 8.17 -0.38
C GLU A 490 13.39 9.28 -0.71
N GLN A 491 13.21 10.50 -0.16
CA GLN A 491 14.13 11.61 -0.40
C GLN A 491 15.56 11.24 0.01
N THR A 492 15.71 10.58 1.18
CA THR A 492 17.01 10.09 1.66
C THR A 492 17.58 9.00 0.77
N ALA A 493 16.77 7.98 0.43
CA ALA A 493 17.24 6.86 -0.38
C ALA A 493 17.69 7.34 -1.78
N PHE A 494 16.94 8.23 -2.41
CA PHE A 494 17.28 8.79 -3.72
C PHE A 494 18.50 9.71 -3.63
N ALA A 495 18.62 10.52 -2.57
CA ALA A 495 19.80 11.35 -2.36
C ALA A 495 21.08 10.50 -2.17
N GLN A 496 20.99 9.35 -1.47
CA GLN A 496 22.10 8.39 -1.36
C GLN A 496 22.53 7.85 -2.73
N LEU A 497 21.57 7.44 -3.57
CA LEU A 497 21.85 6.94 -4.92
C LEU A 497 22.58 7.97 -5.78
N VAL A 498 22.07 9.21 -5.80
CA VAL A 498 22.60 10.30 -6.64
C VAL A 498 23.95 10.77 -6.13
N ALA A 499 24.10 10.94 -4.80
CA ALA A 499 25.35 11.36 -4.17
C ALA A 499 26.49 10.39 -4.45
N ASP A 500 26.25 9.08 -4.29
CA ASP A 500 27.25 8.05 -4.60
C ASP A 500 27.51 7.88 -6.10
N PHE A 501 26.49 8.11 -6.94
CA PHE A 501 26.64 8.04 -8.39
C PHE A 501 27.59 9.12 -8.92
N PHE A 502 27.41 10.36 -8.46
CA PHE A 502 28.25 11.49 -8.88
C PHE A 502 29.48 11.73 -8.02
N GLY A 503 29.57 11.07 -6.84
CA GLY A 503 30.69 11.24 -5.88
C GLY A 503 30.64 12.59 -5.16
N ILE A 504 29.45 13.13 -4.88
CA ILE A 504 29.19 14.42 -4.22
C ILE A 504 28.66 14.24 -2.79
N GLY A 505 28.46 15.33 -2.06
CA GLY A 505 27.81 15.34 -0.76
C GLY A 505 26.31 15.05 -0.86
N ILE A 506 25.74 14.31 0.11
CA ILE A 506 24.29 14.07 0.14
C ILE A 506 23.50 15.36 0.34
N GLU A 507 24.09 16.36 0.98
CA GLU A 507 23.58 17.70 1.21
C GLU A 507 23.46 18.53 -0.07
N ASP A 508 24.15 18.14 -1.14
CA ASP A 508 24.09 18.79 -2.45
C ASP A 508 22.99 18.22 -3.35
N VAL A 509 22.24 17.22 -2.87
CA VAL A 509 21.15 16.60 -3.61
C VAL A 509 19.79 17.03 -3.03
N ARG A 510 18.91 17.51 -3.91
CA ARG A 510 17.51 17.85 -3.58
C ARG A 510 16.57 16.98 -4.39
N VAL A 511 15.56 16.44 -3.72
CA VAL A 511 14.55 15.58 -4.36
C VAL A 511 13.17 16.23 -4.25
N PHE A 512 12.54 16.47 -5.40
CA PHE A 512 11.20 17.04 -5.55
C PHE A 512 10.23 15.99 -6.10
N TYR A 513 8.95 16.08 -5.67
CA TYR A 513 7.89 15.14 -6.00
C TYR A 513 6.51 15.82 -5.92
N GLY A 514 5.48 15.13 -6.35
CA GLY A 514 4.08 15.44 -6.02
C GLY A 514 3.46 16.62 -6.79
N ASP A 515 4.21 17.33 -7.60
CA ASP A 515 3.70 18.44 -8.43
C ASP A 515 3.65 18.00 -9.90
N THR A 516 2.45 17.88 -10.45
CA THR A 516 2.24 17.37 -11.81
C THR A 516 2.70 18.27 -12.94
N ASP A 517 3.10 19.51 -12.64
CA ASP A 517 3.74 20.40 -13.61
C ASP A 517 5.27 20.27 -13.60
N LEU A 518 5.86 19.91 -12.47
CA LEU A 518 7.32 19.83 -12.29
C LEU A 518 7.83 18.40 -12.38
N ALA A 519 7.15 17.46 -11.70
CA ALA A 519 7.52 16.04 -11.71
C ALA A 519 6.99 15.38 -13.00
N PRO A 520 7.81 14.55 -13.67
CA PRO A 520 7.39 13.84 -14.85
C PRO A 520 6.31 12.80 -14.54
N GLU A 521 5.52 12.41 -15.56
CA GLU A 521 4.42 11.46 -15.40
C GLU A 521 4.92 10.07 -14.96
N GLY A 522 4.18 9.41 -14.07
CA GLY A 522 4.42 8.06 -13.59
C GLY A 522 3.40 7.59 -12.57
N GLY A 523 3.57 6.37 -12.08
CA GLY A 523 2.58 5.65 -11.28
C GLY A 523 2.52 6.00 -9.79
N GLY A 524 3.09 7.12 -9.34
CA GLY A 524 3.08 7.47 -7.91
C GLY A 524 3.76 6.42 -7.02
N THR A 525 3.21 6.16 -5.82
CA THR A 525 3.77 5.17 -4.89
C THR A 525 2.72 4.21 -4.33
N ALA A 526 2.89 2.92 -4.62
CA ALA A 526 2.20 1.77 -4.04
C ALA A 526 3.02 0.49 -4.32
N GLY A 527 2.51 -0.71 -3.95
CA GLY A 527 3.05 -2.01 -4.38
C GLY A 527 4.55 -2.18 -4.20
N SER A 528 5.15 -1.49 -3.24
CA SER A 528 6.57 -1.53 -2.88
C SER A 528 7.53 -1.26 -4.06
N TRP A 529 7.14 -0.42 -5.04
CA TRP A 529 7.91 -0.20 -6.29
C TRP A 529 8.81 1.05 -6.28
N THR A 530 8.68 1.95 -5.32
CA THR A 530 9.30 3.28 -5.35
C THR A 530 10.81 3.25 -5.57
N LEU A 531 11.55 2.55 -4.71
CA LEU A 531 13.00 2.46 -4.85
C LEU A 531 13.40 1.67 -6.10
N THR A 532 12.73 0.55 -6.36
CA THR A 532 13.08 -0.37 -7.44
C THR A 532 12.90 0.26 -8.82
N SER A 533 11.73 0.89 -9.07
CA SER A 533 11.44 1.56 -10.35
C SER A 533 11.91 3.01 -10.38
N GLY A 534 11.61 3.79 -9.34
CA GLY A 534 11.97 5.20 -9.25
C GLY A 534 13.48 5.41 -9.18
N GLY A 535 14.16 4.62 -8.34
CA GLY A 535 15.63 4.63 -8.26
C GLY A 535 16.31 4.24 -9.58
N ALA A 536 15.74 3.26 -10.31
CA ALA A 536 16.24 2.89 -11.63
C ALA A 536 16.06 4.00 -12.68
N ALA A 537 14.91 4.71 -12.65
CA ALA A 537 14.68 5.87 -13.51
C ALA A 537 15.66 7.03 -13.19
N ILE A 538 15.89 7.29 -11.91
CA ILE A 538 16.86 8.31 -11.46
C ILE A 538 18.26 7.96 -11.93
N LEU A 539 18.73 6.73 -11.73
CA LEU A 539 20.07 6.32 -12.19
C LEU A 539 20.22 6.41 -13.71
N ALA A 540 19.16 6.06 -14.47
CA ALA A 540 19.19 6.21 -15.92
C ALA A 540 19.26 7.67 -16.37
N ALA A 541 18.64 8.58 -15.64
CA ALA A 541 18.78 10.03 -15.89
C ALA A 541 20.17 10.54 -15.49
N CYS A 542 20.70 10.10 -14.34
CA CYS A 542 22.07 10.42 -13.91
C CYS A 542 23.13 9.97 -14.94
N GLU A 543 22.92 8.78 -15.53
CA GLU A 543 23.82 8.27 -16.57
C GLU A 543 23.89 9.20 -17.79
N ARG A 544 22.73 9.65 -18.28
CA ARG A 544 22.65 10.60 -19.40
C ARG A 544 23.30 11.95 -19.08
N VAL A 545 23.13 12.44 -17.84
CA VAL A 545 23.83 13.65 -17.37
C VAL A 545 25.33 13.42 -17.33
N ARG A 546 25.79 12.27 -16.81
CA ARG A 546 27.20 11.89 -16.74
C ARG A 546 27.83 11.84 -18.14
N GLU A 547 27.17 11.24 -19.13
CA GLU A 547 27.64 11.18 -20.51
C GLU A 547 27.93 12.60 -21.06
N LYS A 548 27.05 13.56 -20.79
CA LYS A 548 27.27 14.96 -21.19
C LYS A 548 28.42 15.59 -20.40
N MET A 549 28.48 15.38 -19.08
CA MET A 549 29.58 15.88 -18.24
C MET A 549 30.96 15.36 -18.68
N LEU A 550 31.04 14.07 -19.10
CA LEU A 550 32.28 13.50 -19.62
C LEU A 550 32.79 14.22 -20.90
N ARG A 551 31.86 14.64 -21.77
CA ARG A 551 32.21 15.40 -22.97
C ARG A 551 32.73 16.80 -22.63
N VAL A 552 32.08 17.50 -21.67
CA VAL A 552 32.52 18.77 -21.17
C VAL A 552 33.89 18.67 -20.49
N ALA A 553 34.05 17.67 -19.61
CA ALA A 553 35.32 17.41 -18.93
C ALA A 553 36.46 17.09 -19.91
N ALA A 554 36.16 16.30 -20.97
CA ALA A 554 37.13 16.00 -22.00
C ALA A 554 37.62 17.27 -22.75
N HIS A 555 36.68 18.19 -23.00
CA HIS A 555 37.04 19.50 -23.58
C HIS A 555 37.95 20.31 -22.66
N LEU A 556 37.62 20.41 -21.37
CA LEU A 556 38.44 21.11 -20.36
C LEU A 556 39.82 20.48 -20.19
N LEU A 557 39.92 19.17 -20.34
CA LEU A 557 41.15 18.39 -20.22
C LEU A 557 41.94 18.28 -21.53
N GLU A 558 41.40 18.82 -22.63
CA GLU A 558 41.97 18.69 -24.00
C GLU A 558 42.24 17.20 -24.33
N ALA A 559 41.26 16.35 -24.07
CA ALA A 559 41.38 14.88 -24.17
C ALA A 559 40.24 14.25 -24.99
N ASN A 560 40.39 13.00 -25.41
CA ASN A 560 39.32 12.29 -26.05
C ASN A 560 38.25 11.87 -24.95
N PRO A 561 36.94 12.09 -25.16
CA PRO A 561 35.89 11.70 -24.23
C PRO A 561 35.94 10.24 -23.79
N ASP A 562 36.36 9.31 -24.66
CA ASP A 562 36.48 7.89 -24.36
C ASP A 562 37.60 7.56 -23.35
N ASP A 563 38.57 8.45 -23.19
CA ASP A 563 39.69 8.30 -22.27
C ASP A 563 39.42 8.99 -20.90
N VAL A 564 38.35 9.79 -20.81
CA VAL A 564 38.00 10.48 -19.56
C VAL A 564 37.10 9.57 -18.69
N VAL A 565 37.42 9.48 -17.42
CA VAL A 565 36.64 8.76 -16.41
C VAL A 565 36.17 9.70 -15.32
N MET A 566 34.98 9.43 -14.76
CA MET A 566 34.48 10.08 -13.57
C MET A 566 34.58 9.13 -12.38
N GLU A 567 35.26 9.56 -11.33
CA GLU A 567 35.37 8.80 -10.07
C GLU A 567 35.46 9.75 -8.86
N GLY A 568 34.64 9.51 -7.84
CA GLY A 568 34.63 10.30 -6.61
C GLY A 568 34.41 11.80 -6.81
N GLY A 569 33.58 12.22 -7.78
CA GLY A 569 33.29 13.63 -8.10
C GLY A 569 34.42 14.33 -8.86
N ARG A 570 35.37 13.59 -9.44
CA ARG A 570 36.49 14.10 -10.25
C ARG A 570 36.46 13.46 -11.64
N PHE A 571 36.85 14.23 -12.62
CA PHE A 571 37.01 13.79 -14.01
C PHE A 571 38.50 13.90 -14.38
N TYR A 572 39.05 12.82 -14.91
CA TYR A 572 40.47 12.77 -15.30
C TYR A 572 40.69 11.83 -16.47
N VAL A 573 41.78 12.01 -17.18
CA VAL A 573 42.18 11.06 -18.25
C VAL A 573 42.76 9.82 -17.61
N ARG A 574 42.33 8.67 -18.05
CA ARG A 574 42.75 7.35 -17.54
C ARG A 574 44.27 7.22 -17.53
N GLY A 575 44.85 6.97 -16.36
CA GLY A 575 46.28 6.89 -16.13
C GLY A 575 46.97 8.24 -15.88
N HIS A 576 46.21 9.34 -15.79
CA HIS A 576 46.68 10.69 -15.48
C HIS A 576 45.81 11.37 -14.41
N GLU A 577 45.65 10.68 -13.27
CA GLU A 577 44.75 11.10 -12.18
C GLU A 577 45.15 12.44 -11.52
N GLU A 578 46.44 12.85 -11.67
CA GLU A 578 46.97 14.12 -11.19
C GLU A 578 46.39 15.32 -11.95
N ARG A 579 45.98 15.13 -13.20
CA ARG A 579 45.32 16.14 -14.00
C ARG A 579 43.81 15.90 -14.04
N ALA A 580 43.11 16.43 -13.04
CA ALA A 580 41.68 16.24 -12.90
C ALA A 580 40.94 17.56 -12.73
N VAL A 581 39.71 17.63 -13.28
CA VAL A 581 38.73 18.69 -13.03
C VAL A 581 37.65 18.18 -12.06
N GLY A 582 37.13 19.06 -11.21
CA GLY A 582 36.10 18.71 -10.21
C GLY A 582 34.70 18.72 -10.79
N PHE A 583 33.77 18.05 -10.08
CA PHE A 583 32.37 17.97 -10.47
C PHE A 583 31.74 19.37 -10.67
N ARG A 584 31.97 20.28 -9.70
CA ARG A 584 31.48 21.65 -9.77
C ARG A 584 32.09 22.43 -10.95
N GLU A 585 33.37 22.27 -11.21
CA GLU A 585 34.07 22.92 -12.32
C GLU A 585 33.51 22.52 -13.69
N VAL A 586 33.22 21.20 -13.84
CA VAL A 586 32.55 20.69 -15.05
C VAL A 586 31.10 21.16 -15.13
N ALA A 587 30.40 21.28 -13.99
CA ALA A 587 29.04 21.80 -13.96
C ALA A 587 29.00 23.29 -14.35
N GLU A 588 29.92 24.13 -13.83
CA GLU A 588 30.07 25.53 -14.17
C GLU A 588 30.34 25.70 -15.67
N ALA A 589 31.31 24.97 -16.21
CA ALA A 589 31.65 25.02 -17.64
C ALA A 589 30.49 24.55 -18.54
N ALA A 590 29.69 23.60 -18.08
CA ALA A 590 28.53 23.10 -18.84
C ALA A 590 27.39 24.13 -18.98
N HIS A 591 27.40 25.22 -18.24
CA HIS A 591 26.42 26.31 -18.34
C HIS A 591 27.00 27.58 -19.04
N ASP A 592 28.31 27.61 -19.35
CA ASP A 592 28.97 28.65 -20.05
C ASP A 592 29.13 28.30 -21.54
N GLU A 593 28.43 29.01 -22.41
CA GLU A 593 28.45 28.77 -23.87
C GLU A 593 29.86 28.87 -24.46
N ASP A 594 30.72 29.74 -23.91
CA ASP A 594 32.09 29.94 -24.39
C ASP A 594 33.05 28.81 -23.94
N ALA A 595 32.65 28.02 -22.92
CA ALA A 595 33.44 26.90 -22.38
C ALA A 595 33.01 25.54 -22.91
N LEU A 596 32.01 25.49 -23.80
CA LEU A 596 31.48 24.26 -24.35
C LEU A 596 32.09 23.83 -25.69
N PRO A 597 32.16 22.51 -25.99
CA PRO A 597 32.37 22.05 -27.36
C PRO A 597 31.24 22.54 -28.28
N GLU A 598 31.55 22.83 -29.55
CA GLU A 598 30.59 23.38 -30.54
C GLU A 598 29.31 22.55 -30.71
N ASP A 599 29.35 21.25 -30.41
CA ASP A 599 28.24 20.30 -30.56
C ASP A 599 27.54 19.97 -29.25
N VAL A 600 27.80 20.73 -28.16
CA VAL A 600 27.17 20.49 -26.85
C VAL A 600 26.35 21.74 -26.46
N GLU A 601 25.04 21.54 -26.27
CA GLU A 601 24.15 22.62 -25.79
C GLU A 601 24.39 22.92 -24.31
N PRO A 602 24.20 24.17 -23.87
CA PRO A 602 24.31 24.56 -22.44
C PRO A 602 23.37 23.79 -21.52
N GLY A 603 23.74 23.71 -20.22
CA GLY A 603 22.97 23.09 -19.15
C GLY A 603 23.17 21.58 -19.05
N LEU A 604 22.89 21.03 -17.86
CA LEU A 604 22.99 19.61 -17.50
C LEU A 604 21.65 19.11 -17.01
N GLU A 605 20.84 18.61 -17.92
CA GLU A 605 19.53 18.06 -17.61
C GLU A 605 19.27 16.78 -18.42
N ALA A 606 18.66 15.78 -17.78
CA ALA A 606 18.19 14.60 -18.45
C ALA A 606 16.89 14.07 -17.86
N TYR A 607 16.04 13.55 -18.73
CA TYR A 607 14.84 12.80 -18.39
C TYR A 607 15.08 11.33 -18.68
N ALA A 608 14.55 10.45 -17.82
CA ALA A 608 14.53 9.03 -18.08
C ALA A 608 13.20 8.39 -17.61
N PHE A 609 12.81 7.36 -18.34
CA PHE A 609 11.66 6.52 -18.06
C PHE A 609 12.13 5.08 -17.84
N HIS A 610 11.62 4.42 -16.80
CA HIS A 610 11.91 3.03 -16.52
C HIS A 610 10.61 2.21 -16.47
N SER A 611 10.54 1.22 -17.36
CA SER A 611 9.49 0.20 -17.35
C SER A 611 9.99 -1.03 -16.58
N PRO A 612 9.41 -1.33 -15.40
CA PRO A 612 9.96 -2.36 -14.54
C PRO A 612 9.60 -3.78 -14.98
N LYS A 613 10.39 -4.75 -14.50
CA LYS A 613 9.98 -6.15 -14.38
C LYS A 613 9.49 -6.39 -12.95
N LEU A 614 8.54 -7.30 -12.76
CA LEU A 614 8.09 -7.71 -11.45
C LEU A 614 9.27 -8.25 -10.63
N THR A 615 9.26 -7.96 -9.33
CA THR A 615 10.23 -8.48 -8.36
C THR A 615 9.51 -9.19 -7.23
N TYR A 616 10.22 -10.12 -6.57
CA TYR A 616 9.62 -11.01 -5.58
C TYR A 616 10.44 -11.03 -4.28
N PRO A 617 10.27 -10.02 -3.40
CA PRO A 617 10.79 -10.10 -2.04
C PRO A 617 10.08 -11.22 -1.27
N PHE A 618 10.76 -11.74 -0.24
CA PHE A 618 10.25 -12.85 0.56
C PHE A 618 10.80 -12.77 1.98
N GLY A 619 10.24 -13.57 2.89
CA GLY A 619 10.74 -13.66 4.25
C GLY A 619 10.21 -14.86 5.01
N ALA A 620 10.74 -15.01 6.21
CA ALA A 620 10.31 -15.98 7.20
C ALA A 620 10.16 -15.29 8.56
N HIS A 621 8.98 -15.42 9.16
CA HIS A 621 8.65 -14.83 10.45
C HIS A 621 8.33 -15.93 11.46
N ALA A 622 8.75 -15.74 12.69
CA ALA A 622 8.57 -16.70 13.76
C ALA A 622 8.19 -16.00 15.07
N VAL A 623 7.14 -16.47 15.71
CA VAL A 623 6.56 -15.84 16.90
C VAL A 623 6.33 -16.87 17.99
N VAL A 624 6.60 -16.49 19.24
CA VAL A 624 6.23 -17.25 20.45
C VAL A 624 5.24 -16.42 21.23
N VAL A 625 4.11 -17.00 21.55
CA VAL A 625 3.07 -16.35 22.38
C VAL A 625 2.77 -17.13 23.64
N GLU A 626 2.25 -16.42 24.64
CA GLU A 626 1.54 -16.99 25.79
C GLU A 626 0.11 -16.47 25.75
N VAL A 627 -0.86 -17.37 25.87
CA VAL A 627 -2.28 -17.05 26.02
C VAL A 627 -2.65 -17.27 27.49
N ASP A 628 -3.18 -16.25 28.11
CA ASP A 628 -3.66 -16.35 29.50
C ASP A 628 -4.94 -17.22 29.53
N PRO A 629 -4.98 -18.31 30.32
CA PRO A 629 -6.11 -19.23 30.30
C PRO A 629 -7.40 -18.70 30.94
N GLU A 630 -7.32 -17.60 31.74
CA GLU A 630 -8.46 -17.00 32.41
C GLU A 630 -9.03 -15.83 31.61
N THR A 631 -8.16 -14.98 31.07
CA THR A 631 -8.54 -13.76 30.35
C THR A 631 -8.50 -13.86 28.85
N TYR A 632 -7.84 -14.90 28.30
CA TYR A 632 -7.55 -15.08 26.87
C TYR A 632 -6.71 -13.95 26.24
N GLN A 633 -6.05 -13.14 27.06
CA GLN A 633 -5.10 -12.15 26.56
C GLN A 633 -3.88 -12.86 25.95
N VAL A 634 -3.48 -12.37 24.78
CA VAL A 634 -2.31 -12.88 24.05
C VAL A 634 -1.12 -11.98 24.31
N ARG A 635 -0.03 -12.54 24.81
CA ARG A 635 1.24 -11.84 25.00
C ARG A 635 2.31 -12.43 24.07
N ILE A 636 2.97 -11.58 23.30
CA ILE A 636 4.10 -12.01 22.49
C ILE A 636 5.35 -12.09 23.37
N LEU A 637 5.92 -13.28 23.46
CA LEU A 637 7.16 -13.54 24.22
C LEU A 637 8.40 -13.31 23.39
N LYS A 638 8.34 -13.64 22.09
CA LYS A 638 9.43 -13.44 21.13
C LYS A 638 8.89 -13.24 19.73
N ALA A 639 9.49 -12.32 18.98
CA ALA A 639 9.12 -12.01 17.59
C ALA A 639 10.39 -11.89 16.75
N VAL A 640 10.48 -12.67 15.68
CA VAL A 640 11.63 -12.73 14.77
C VAL A 640 11.15 -12.51 13.33
N MET A 641 11.85 -11.69 12.57
CA MET A 641 11.63 -11.46 11.16
C MET A 641 12.96 -11.58 10.39
N VAL A 642 12.96 -12.38 9.34
CA VAL A 642 14.08 -12.48 8.38
C VAL A 642 13.53 -12.25 7.00
N ASP A 643 13.94 -11.15 6.37
CA ASP A 643 13.38 -10.68 5.11
C ASP A 643 14.45 -10.53 4.03
N ASP A 644 14.07 -10.68 2.77
CA ASP A 644 14.92 -10.50 1.60
C ASP A 644 14.30 -9.48 0.64
N CYS A 645 14.88 -8.29 0.62
CA CYS A 645 14.53 -7.23 -0.33
C CYS A 645 15.64 -7.00 -1.38
N GLY A 646 16.47 -8.01 -1.65
CA GLY A 646 17.64 -7.89 -2.51
C GLY A 646 18.70 -6.99 -1.91
N ASN A 647 19.35 -6.17 -2.73
CA ASN A 647 20.32 -5.19 -2.25
C ASN A 647 19.66 -4.11 -1.40
N VAL A 648 20.34 -3.67 -0.35
CA VAL A 648 19.82 -2.67 0.60
C VAL A 648 20.51 -1.33 0.37
N VAL A 649 19.74 -0.29 0.04
CA VAL A 649 20.25 1.09 -0.11
C VAL A 649 20.42 1.75 1.26
N ASN A 650 19.41 1.65 2.12
CA ASN A 650 19.47 2.18 3.48
C ASN A 650 18.89 1.16 4.49
N PRO A 651 19.72 0.52 5.31
CA PRO A 651 19.25 -0.48 6.28
C PRO A 651 18.32 0.11 7.35
N LEU A 652 18.48 1.39 7.74
CA LEU A 652 17.60 2.05 8.71
C LEU A 652 16.17 2.19 8.18
N LEU A 653 16.02 2.54 6.88
CA LEU A 653 14.71 2.65 6.24
C LEU A 653 14.05 1.28 6.08
N VAL A 654 14.82 0.26 5.70
CA VAL A 654 14.31 -1.13 5.60
C VAL A 654 13.77 -1.61 6.94
N GLU A 655 14.56 -1.45 8.02
CA GLU A 655 14.13 -1.83 9.37
C GLU A 655 12.87 -1.06 9.81
N GLY A 656 12.80 0.25 9.53
CA GLY A 656 11.61 1.07 9.79
C GLY A 656 10.36 0.58 9.06
N GLN A 657 10.49 0.12 7.80
CA GLN A 657 9.38 -0.45 7.04
C GLN A 657 8.92 -1.80 7.60
N LEU A 658 9.86 -2.67 8.00
CA LEU A 658 9.55 -3.98 8.60
C LEU A 658 8.85 -3.82 9.96
N ILE A 659 9.38 -2.99 10.86
CA ILE A 659 8.75 -2.73 12.17
C ILE A 659 7.34 -2.14 11.98
N GLY A 660 7.22 -1.10 11.16
CA GLY A 660 5.93 -0.45 10.91
C GLY A 660 4.90 -1.38 10.26
N GLY A 661 5.33 -2.28 9.38
CA GLY A 661 4.48 -3.33 8.80
C GLY A 661 4.08 -4.39 9.82
N ALA A 662 5.02 -4.81 10.68
CA ALA A 662 4.76 -5.81 11.72
C ALA A 662 3.78 -5.30 12.79
N VAL A 663 3.83 -4.01 13.14
CA VAL A 663 2.85 -3.40 14.07
C VAL A 663 1.44 -3.41 13.46
N GLN A 664 1.29 -3.09 12.18
CA GLN A 664 -0.01 -3.21 11.50
C GLN A 664 -0.47 -4.67 11.39
N ALA A 665 0.44 -5.60 11.13
CA ALA A 665 0.13 -7.03 11.13
C ALA A 665 -0.29 -7.56 12.51
N LEU A 666 0.34 -7.05 13.57
CA LEU A 666 -0.04 -7.31 14.97
C LEU A 666 -1.46 -6.80 15.24
N GLY A 667 -1.76 -5.57 14.80
CA GLY A 667 -3.10 -4.99 14.87
C GLY A 667 -4.13 -5.90 14.21
N GLN A 668 -3.89 -6.33 12.98
CA GLN A 668 -4.75 -7.28 12.26
C GLN A 668 -4.90 -8.61 13.01
N ALA A 669 -3.84 -9.11 13.62
CA ALA A 669 -3.86 -10.41 14.29
C ALA A 669 -4.65 -10.41 15.60
N LEU A 670 -4.56 -9.33 16.40
CA LEU A 670 -5.01 -9.35 17.79
C LEU A 670 -6.05 -8.27 18.15
N TYR A 671 -6.15 -7.15 17.41
CA TYR A 671 -6.88 -5.96 17.89
C TYR A 671 -7.86 -5.37 16.89
N GLU A 672 -7.42 -5.11 15.66
CA GLU A 672 -8.13 -4.27 14.69
C GLU A 672 -9.24 -5.03 13.96
N GLU A 673 -10.42 -4.45 13.93
CA GLU A 673 -11.56 -4.98 13.17
C GLU A 673 -12.56 -3.87 12.88
N VAL A 674 -12.99 -3.77 11.64
CA VAL A 674 -14.13 -2.93 11.26
C VAL A 674 -15.41 -3.73 11.44
N VAL A 675 -16.28 -3.27 12.33
CA VAL A 675 -17.53 -3.94 12.68
C VAL A 675 -18.72 -3.12 12.23
N TYR A 676 -19.61 -3.75 11.48
CA TYR A 676 -20.93 -3.22 11.14
C TYR A 676 -22.00 -4.05 11.85
N ASP A 677 -23.05 -3.38 12.33
CA ASP A 677 -24.24 -4.08 12.85
C ASP A 677 -25.16 -4.59 11.73
N SER A 678 -26.25 -5.25 12.08
CA SER A 678 -27.23 -5.79 11.13
C SER A 678 -27.96 -4.71 10.31
N GLU A 679 -27.97 -3.46 10.78
CA GLU A 679 -28.53 -2.28 10.11
C GLU A 679 -27.52 -1.59 9.19
N GLY A 680 -26.30 -2.12 9.12
CA GLY A 680 -25.19 -1.57 8.34
C GLY A 680 -24.55 -0.31 8.95
N GLN A 681 -24.79 -0.05 10.23
CA GLN A 681 -24.13 1.04 10.94
C GLN A 681 -22.71 0.64 11.31
N LEU A 682 -21.77 1.57 11.17
CA LEU A 682 -20.40 1.33 11.60
C LEU A 682 -20.31 1.44 13.14
N VAL A 683 -20.01 0.33 13.79
CA VAL A 683 -19.86 0.27 15.27
C VAL A 683 -18.50 0.82 15.68
N THR A 684 -17.45 0.49 14.94
CA THR A 684 -16.05 0.90 15.21
C THR A 684 -15.72 2.25 14.57
N ALA A 685 -16.47 3.28 14.92
CA ALA A 685 -16.38 4.61 14.32
C ALA A 685 -15.36 5.57 15.02
N ALA A 686 -14.70 5.11 16.07
CA ALA A 686 -13.71 5.87 16.82
C ALA A 686 -12.51 4.99 17.21
N LEU A 687 -11.38 5.62 17.55
CA LEU A 687 -10.18 4.88 18.00
C LEU A 687 -10.35 4.21 19.39
N THR A 688 -11.40 4.53 20.11
CA THR A 688 -11.82 3.80 21.32
C THR A 688 -12.42 2.43 21.02
N ASP A 689 -12.91 2.23 19.80
CA ASP A 689 -13.60 1.01 19.36
C ASP A 689 -12.76 0.24 18.34
N TYR A 690 -12.10 0.95 17.42
CA TYR A 690 -11.11 0.42 16.49
C TYR A 690 -9.73 0.49 17.13
N LEU A 691 -9.32 -0.62 17.76
CA LEU A 691 -8.13 -0.67 18.60
C LEU A 691 -6.85 -0.79 17.78
N VAL A 692 -6.12 0.31 17.62
CA VAL A 692 -4.77 0.31 17.03
C VAL A 692 -3.73 -0.01 18.11
N PRO A 693 -2.74 -0.90 17.86
CA PRO A 693 -1.68 -1.18 18.83
C PRO A 693 -0.94 0.09 19.28
N THR A 694 -0.74 0.23 20.57
CA THR A 694 0.08 1.29 21.16
C THR A 694 1.52 0.80 21.41
N ALA A 695 2.39 1.66 21.89
CA ALA A 695 3.77 1.27 22.21
C ALA A 695 3.86 0.20 23.32
N VAL A 696 2.80 0.00 24.10
CA VAL A 696 2.75 -1.02 25.18
C VAL A 696 2.57 -2.42 24.63
N GLU A 697 1.78 -2.58 23.58
CA GLU A 697 1.49 -3.86 22.95
C GLU A 697 2.57 -4.32 21.97
N VAL A 698 3.41 -3.38 21.49
CA VAL A 698 4.44 -3.68 20.48
C VAL A 698 5.61 -4.42 21.12
N PRO A 699 5.93 -5.67 20.70
CA PRO A 699 7.05 -6.41 21.22
C PRO A 699 8.37 -5.87 20.67
N ARG A 700 9.48 -6.28 21.28
CA ARG A 700 10.80 -6.13 20.66
C ARG A 700 10.91 -7.12 19.50
N PHE A 701 11.22 -6.61 18.31
CA PHE A 701 11.48 -7.43 17.13
C PHE A 701 12.98 -7.75 17.02
N GLU A 702 13.31 -9.01 16.76
CA GLU A 702 14.64 -9.44 16.29
C GLU A 702 14.58 -9.52 14.77
N ILE A 703 15.32 -8.65 14.09
CA ILE A 703 15.25 -8.51 12.62
C ILE A 703 16.62 -8.87 12.03
N ASP A 704 16.58 -9.67 10.97
CA ASP A 704 17.75 -9.97 10.15
C ASP A 704 17.33 -10.13 8.67
N ARG A 705 18.27 -10.43 7.79
CA ARG A 705 18.02 -10.50 6.35
C ARG A 705 18.85 -11.58 5.66
N THR A 706 18.32 -12.04 4.52
CA THR A 706 19.08 -12.67 3.45
C THR A 706 19.20 -11.68 2.29
N VAL A 707 20.03 -11.98 1.29
CA VAL A 707 20.24 -11.12 0.13
C VAL A 707 20.28 -11.96 -1.13
N THR A 708 19.21 -11.88 -1.92
CA THR A 708 19.13 -12.48 -3.26
C THR A 708 18.73 -11.38 -4.26
N PRO A 709 19.70 -10.74 -4.94
CA PRO A 709 19.43 -9.60 -5.82
C PRO A 709 18.46 -9.93 -6.95
N ALA A 710 17.55 -9.00 -7.24
CA ALA A 710 16.68 -9.07 -8.41
C ALA A 710 17.42 -8.68 -9.70
N PRO A 711 16.96 -9.13 -10.88
CA PRO A 711 17.57 -8.80 -12.15
C PRO A 711 17.16 -7.40 -12.66
N ASN A 712 17.42 -6.38 -11.86
CA ASN A 712 17.22 -4.96 -12.19
C ASN A 712 18.51 -4.15 -11.91
N PRO A 713 18.60 -2.88 -12.33
CA PRO A 713 19.83 -2.08 -12.21
C PRO A 713 20.38 -1.96 -10.78
N LEU A 714 19.51 -1.94 -9.79
CA LEU A 714 19.86 -1.82 -8.37
C LEU A 714 19.98 -3.18 -7.66
N GLY A 715 19.49 -4.27 -8.24
CA GLY A 715 19.36 -5.55 -7.55
C GLY A 715 18.41 -5.52 -6.35
N THR A 716 17.60 -4.48 -6.22
CA THR A 716 16.65 -4.28 -5.11
C THR A 716 15.32 -4.98 -5.37
N LYS A 717 14.60 -5.34 -4.31
CA LYS A 717 13.20 -5.74 -4.30
C LYS A 717 12.42 -4.82 -3.37
N GLY A 718 11.10 -4.83 -3.46
CA GLY A 718 10.27 -4.06 -2.55
C GLY A 718 10.36 -4.53 -1.09
N VAL A 719 10.06 -3.63 -0.13
CA VAL A 719 10.02 -3.99 1.31
C VAL A 719 8.90 -3.25 2.05
N GLY A 720 8.28 -2.30 1.35
CA GLY A 720 7.29 -1.40 1.97
C GLY A 720 6.08 -2.10 2.59
N GLU A 721 5.71 -3.28 2.10
CA GLU A 721 4.53 -4.03 2.54
C GLU A 721 4.89 -5.39 3.17
N ALA A 722 6.16 -5.78 3.13
CA ALA A 722 6.71 -7.09 3.49
C ALA A 722 6.16 -7.69 4.80
N ALA A 723 6.31 -6.99 5.92
CA ALA A 723 5.92 -7.54 7.21
C ALA A 723 4.39 -7.69 7.38
N THR A 724 3.56 -6.87 6.69
CA THR A 724 2.10 -7.08 6.71
C THR A 724 1.69 -8.37 6.00
N ILE A 725 2.53 -8.85 5.09
CA ILE A 725 2.27 -10.08 4.32
C ILE A 725 2.63 -11.33 5.13
N GLY A 726 3.69 -11.28 5.94
CA GLY A 726 4.21 -12.45 6.66
C GLY A 726 3.85 -12.54 8.14
N PHE A 727 3.68 -11.43 8.86
CA PHE A 727 3.68 -11.47 10.31
C PHE A 727 2.31 -11.82 10.94
N THR A 728 1.19 -11.43 10.34
CA THR A 728 -0.16 -11.73 10.86
C THR A 728 -0.38 -13.22 11.12
N GLN A 729 -0.10 -14.06 10.13
CA GLN A 729 -0.33 -15.49 10.23
C GLN A 729 0.68 -16.19 11.14
N ALA A 730 1.91 -15.64 11.29
CA ALA A 730 2.84 -16.15 12.30
C ALA A 730 2.27 -15.99 13.71
N VAL A 731 1.66 -14.83 14.01
CA VAL A 731 0.98 -14.58 15.30
C VAL A 731 -0.20 -15.52 15.47
N ILE A 732 -1.10 -15.61 14.49
CA ILE A 732 -2.30 -16.47 14.59
C ILE A 732 -1.92 -17.94 14.67
N ASN A 733 -0.91 -18.41 13.94
CA ASN A 733 -0.39 -19.78 14.04
C ASN A 733 0.16 -20.06 15.44
N ALA A 734 0.83 -19.08 16.08
CA ALA A 734 1.28 -19.22 17.45
C ALA A 734 0.12 -19.31 18.45
N VAL A 735 -0.92 -18.49 18.29
CA VAL A 735 -2.12 -18.55 19.14
C VAL A 735 -2.85 -19.88 18.97
N GLU A 736 -3.05 -20.34 17.74
CA GLU A 736 -3.68 -21.64 17.48
C GLU A 736 -2.83 -22.81 18.04
N ASP A 737 -1.50 -22.71 17.96
CA ASP A 737 -0.59 -23.69 18.54
C ASP A 737 -0.66 -23.75 20.07
N ALA A 738 -0.85 -22.59 20.74
CA ALA A 738 -1.07 -22.53 22.19
C ALA A 738 -2.38 -23.23 22.58
N LEU A 739 -3.40 -23.11 21.77
CA LEU A 739 -4.75 -23.63 22.00
C LEU A 739 -5.02 -25.01 21.36
N TRP A 740 -4.04 -25.61 20.65
CA TRP A 740 -4.22 -26.87 19.93
C TRP A 740 -4.80 -27.98 20.81
N PRO A 741 -5.87 -28.74 20.39
CA PRO A 741 -6.31 -28.92 18.99
C PRO A 741 -7.44 -27.97 18.52
N LEU A 742 -7.77 -26.92 19.25
CA LEU A 742 -8.76 -25.94 18.80
C LEU A 742 -8.32 -25.24 17.50
N ARG A 743 -9.28 -24.91 16.64
CA ARG A 743 -9.02 -24.28 15.34
C ARG A 743 -9.64 -22.90 15.27
N LEU A 744 -8.84 -21.90 14.90
CA LEU A 744 -9.29 -20.53 14.75
C LEU A 744 -9.66 -20.26 13.28
N GLU A 745 -10.92 -20.14 12.95
CA GLU A 745 -11.33 -19.81 11.58
C GLU A 745 -10.87 -18.41 11.16
N GLY A 746 -10.86 -17.45 12.08
CA GLY A 746 -10.66 -16.04 11.75
C GLY A 746 -9.59 -15.32 12.55
N SER A 747 -9.41 -14.05 12.19
CA SER A 747 -8.73 -13.01 12.92
C SER A 747 -9.70 -11.82 13.12
N PRO A 748 -9.48 -10.95 14.11
CA PRO A 748 -8.41 -10.97 15.11
C PRO A 748 -8.67 -11.98 16.22
N ALA A 749 -7.59 -12.51 16.81
CA ALA A 749 -7.65 -13.41 17.96
C ALA A 749 -7.89 -12.61 19.26
N LYS A 750 -8.99 -11.87 19.32
CA LYS A 750 -9.43 -11.11 20.51
C LYS A 750 -9.81 -12.05 21.66
N PRO A 751 -9.68 -11.63 22.92
CA PRO A 751 -10.09 -12.42 24.08
C PRO A 751 -11.52 -12.97 23.99
N SER A 752 -12.47 -12.17 23.53
CA SER A 752 -13.87 -12.59 23.34
C SER A 752 -14.01 -13.73 22.32
N TYR A 753 -13.32 -13.60 21.17
CA TYR A 753 -13.34 -14.64 20.14
C TYR A 753 -12.66 -15.94 20.63
N LEU A 754 -11.52 -15.84 21.29
CA LEU A 754 -10.83 -17.02 21.85
C LEU A 754 -11.67 -17.71 22.91
N TRP A 755 -12.38 -16.93 23.75
CA TRP A 755 -13.30 -17.47 24.76
C TRP A 755 -14.49 -18.21 24.11
N GLU A 756 -15.06 -17.69 23.04
CA GLU A 756 -16.14 -18.36 22.31
C GLU A 756 -15.67 -19.68 21.69
N VAL A 757 -14.52 -19.70 21.03
CA VAL A 757 -13.97 -20.90 20.40
C VAL A 757 -13.64 -21.99 21.43
N THR A 758 -13.10 -21.60 22.59
CA THR A 758 -12.74 -22.56 23.65
C THR A 758 -13.95 -23.19 24.35
N ARG A 759 -15.11 -22.54 24.31
CA ARG A 759 -16.35 -23.08 24.91
C ARG A 759 -17.18 -23.91 23.95
N ASN A 760 -17.08 -23.64 22.66
CA ASN A 760 -17.88 -24.30 21.61
C ASN A 760 -17.13 -25.45 20.92
N GLY A 761 -15.82 -25.56 21.12
CA GLY A 761 -14.94 -26.62 20.60
C GLY A 761 -14.59 -27.62 21.67
#